data_e61f15477d19eae1bd0d1de0d00b5ccd
#
_entry.id   e61f15477d19eae1bd0d1de0d00b5ccd
#
_cell.length_a   1.000
_cell.length_b   1.000
_cell.length_c   1.000
_cell.angle_alpha   90.00
_cell.angle_beta   90.00
_cell.angle_gamma   90.00
#
_symmetry.space_group_name_H-M   'P 1'
#
loop_
_entity.id
_entity.type
_entity.pdbx_description
1 polymer ?
#
loop_
_entity_poly.entity_id
_entity_poly.type
_entity_poly.pdbx_seq_one_letter_code
_entity_poly.pdbx_strand_id
1 'polypeptide(L)'
;MRKLIAAALITLISFNTLAEQDKKLPIEAFAGLKDFSQVKLSPNGENLAFVRNNKGTLILMVKNFKTGVITPILQSDNQTVFFDWYSWANDDVLLLGARHIKYQFGGAKYTSTLMYAYNLTNDKGIKLAMRGNAARGERQPQFADKIVSFLPKQKNKILVQGDFKIANTPAVYELDLTTLRRTQIQRPRNNVTAWFSDRQGNVRIAKIMDDTQFTYELLNAETGDWDTLFDYEVFSEQSISILGFDKNPNLLYISALHNGRDALFRLNLTTKERELIYSNDKYDFDGSIFYSSKTGEVAGFTDSHLEDGVNYWDADLDKLYRSLRASLAKDESDLDIVSTTEDQQKYIVYFTSDSTSGMYLLGDRTKNELALLAHAYPKIDETVYGGKERISYKARDGLTIEGYLTLPVGYKKGDKLPTIIFPHGGPMARDYANFDYWTALLAYHGYAVLQPNFRGSSGYGYEFLMQSIQGFGLAMQDDLQDGANWLIEQGIAQPEKICIGGASYGGYAALMAVVKHPETFKCAASFAGVSDLEHLVFKARYFTNKEIVRKQFGTDDDMLEANSPVTYAKQINRPILLVHGSDDSVVPVYHSREMEDELDDENKDVTYIELEDGDHYLSHQAHRVKTLQAFLDFFDKHLKN
;
A
#
# COMPACT_ATOMS: atom_id res chain seq x y z
N MET A 1 -11.77 73.86 -7.52
CA MET A 1 -11.20 74.59 -6.37
C MET A 1 -11.60 73.86 -5.10
N ARG A 2 -10.65 73.75 -4.21
CA ARG A 2 -10.64 73.24 -2.84
C ARG A 2 -10.43 71.73 -2.65
N LYS A 3 -9.17 71.46 -2.38
CA LYS A 3 -8.59 70.26 -1.76
C LYS A 3 -9.08 70.17 -0.31
N LEU A 4 -9.42 68.95 0.11
CA LEU A 4 -9.49 68.61 1.53
C LEU A 4 -8.49 67.50 1.79
N ILE A 5 -7.50 67.84 2.60
CA ILE A 5 -6.46 66.95 3.13
C ILE A 5 -7.10 66.25 4.34
N ALA A 6 -7.17 64.93 4.30
CA ALA A 6 -7.48 64.13 5.48
C ALA A 6 -6.14 63.55 6.02
N ALA A 7 -5.77 64.03 7.22
CA ALA A 7 -4.63 63.53 7.95
C ALA A 7 -4.95 62.14 8.52
N ALA A 8 -4.19 61.12 8.12
CA ALA A 8 -4.24 59.80 8.73
C ALA A 8 -3.33 59.79 9.97
N LEU A 9 -3.94 59.61 11.12
CA LEU A 9 -3.25 59.29 12.37
C LEU A 9 -2.65 57.88 12.25
N ILE A 10 -1.33 57.76 12.16
CA ILE A 10 -0.62 56.51 12.29
C ILE A 10 -0.46 56.25 13.77
N THR A 11 -1.28 55.37 14.34
CA THR A 11 -1.07 54.79 15.65
C THR A 11 -0.05 53.70 15.51
N LEU A 12 1.16 53.92 15.99
CA LEU A 12 2.18 52.86 16.18
C LEU A 12 1.65 51.90 17.27
N ILE A 13 1.07 50.79 16.83
CA ILE A 13 0.92 49.61 17.68
C ILE A 13 2.27 48.90 17.66
N SER A 14 3.05 49.03 18.71
CA SER A 14 4.19 48.20 18.97
C SER A 14 3.69 46.76 19.19
N PHE A 15 3.78 45.96 18.14
CA PHE A 15 3.70 44.51 18.29
C PHE A 15 4.92 44.07 19.09
N ASN A 16 4.70 43.77 20.36
CA ASN A 16 5.57 42.85 21.07
C ASN A 16 5.44 41.52 20.36
N THR A 17 6.34 41.21 19.45
CA THR A 17 6.64 39.84 19.04
C THR A 17 7.26 39.15 20.27
N LEU A 18 6.40 38.65 21.15
CA LEU A 18 6.75 37.50 21.95
C LEU A 18 7.16 36.43 20.93
N ALA A 19 8.43 36.07 20.93
CA ALA A 19 8.90 34.89 20.25
C ALA A 19 8.00 33.75 20.74
N GLU A 20 7.08 33.31 19.89
CA GLU A 20 6.37 32.07 20.06
C GLU A 20 7.50 31.03 20.09
N GLN A 21 7.80 30.50 21.26
CA GLN A 21 8.73 29.38 21.39
C GLN A 21 8.26 28.35 20.36
N ASP A 22 9.13 27.97 19.43
CA ASP A 22 8.90 26.94 18.41
C ASP A 22 8.39 25.67 19.09
N LYS A 23 7.09 25.59 19.27
CA LYS A 23 6.45 24.43 19.87
C LYS A 23 6.46 23.36 18.81
N LYS A 24 7.33 22.36 18.97
CA LYS A 24 7.40 21.20 18.06
C LYS A 24 5.99 20.68 17.80
N LEU A 25 5.71 20.28 16.55
CA LEU A 25 4.45 19.67 16.20
C LEU A 25 4.23 18.42 17.05
N PRO A 26 2.99 18.19 17.52
CA PRO A 26 2.68 16.97 18.25
C PRO A 26 2.79 15.77 17.32
N ILE A 27 3.13 14.62 17.87
CA ILE A 27 3.33 13.38 17.12
C ILE A 27 2.12 13.00 16.26
N GLU A 28 0.91 13.34 16.70
CA GLU A 28 -0.32 13.11 15.95
C GLU A 28 -0.36 13.84 14.59
N ALA A 29 0.47 14.87 14.40
CA ALA A 29 0.58 15.54 13.10
C ALA A 29 1.13 14.59 12.03
N PHE A 30 2.03 13.67 12.40
CA PHE A 30 2.63 12.65 11.55
C PHE A 30 1.89 11.31 11.67
N ALA A 31 1.73 10.83 12.90
CA ALA A 31 1.14 9.54 13.22
C ALA A 31 -0.38 9.48 13.05
N GLY A 32 -1.07 10.61 12.90
CA GLY A 32 -2.50 10.63 12.59
C GLY A 32 -2.82 9.94 11.26
N LEU A 33 -4.03 9.42 11.12
CA LEU A 33 -4.55 9.00 9.81
C LEU A 33 -4.77 10.25 8.93
N LYS A 34 -4.75 10.09 7.60
CA LYS A 34 -5.00 11.20 6.66
C LYS A 34 -6.30 11.90 7.00
N ASP A 35 -6.26 13.22 7.19
CA ASP A 35 -7.45 14.02 7.52
C ASP A 35 -8.50 13.97 6.40
N PHE A 36 -8.04 13.85 5.15
CA PHE A 36 -8.87 13.76 3.96
C PHE A 36 -8.25 12.77 2.98
N SER A 37 -9.05 11.83 2.47
CA SER A 37 -8.55 10.75 1.61
C SER A 37 -9.63 10.11 0.75
N GLN A 38 -9.20 9.26 -0.19
CA GLN A 38 -10.05 8.42 -1.04
C GLN A 38 -11.15 9.23 -1.75
N VAL A 39 -10.83 10.31 -2.42
CA VAL A 39 -11.79 11.22 -3.04
C VAL A 39 -12.24 10.71 -4.41
N LYS A 40 -13.57 10.56 -4.64
CA LYS A 40 -14.12 10.05 -5.90
C LYS A 40 -15.42 10.77 -6.28
N LEU A 41 -15.50 11.18 -7.53
CA LEU A 41 -16.73 11.71 -8.15
C LEU A 41 -17.69 10.56 -8.47
N SER A 42 -19.01 10.80 -8.35
CA SER A 42 -20.00 9.93 -8.99
C SER A 42 -19.86 10.02 -10.52
N PRO A 43 -20.26 8.98 -11.29
CA PRO A 43 -20.12 8.98 -12.75
C PRO A 43 -20.74 10.21 -13.43
N ASN A 44 -21.89 10.70 -12.96
CA ASN A 44 -22.56 11.91 -13.45
C ASN A 44 -21.99 13.23 -12.90
N GLY A 45 -21.05 13.17 -11.92
CA GLY A 45 -20.44 14.34 -11.31
C GLY A 45 -21.36 15.20 -10.41
N GLU A 46 -22.51 14.69 -9.99
CA GLU A 46 -23.40 15.39 -9.07
C GLU A 46 -22.98 15.19 -7.60
N ASN A 47 -22.26 14.12 -7.29
CA ASN A 47 -21.83 13.78 -5.95
C ASN A 47 -20.31 13.59 -5.85
N LEU A 48 -19.76 13.94 -4.69
CA LEU A 48 -18.38 13.72 -4.29
C LEU A 48 -18.37 12.84 -3.04
N ALA A 49 -17.80 11.65 -3.12
CA ALA A 49 -17.54 10.82 -1.97
C ALA A 49 -16.09 11.00 -1.50
N PHE A 50 -15.87 10.99 -0.19
CA PHE A 50 -14.54 11.15 0.42
C PHE A 50 -14.54 10.62 1.85
N VAL A 51 -13.36 10.30 2.35
CA VAL A 51 -13.14 9.88 3.74
C VAL A 51 -12.53 11.02 4.54
N ARG A 52 -13.14 11.32 5.69
CA ARG A 52 -12.62 12.25 6.70
C ARG A 52 -12.18 11.49 7.93
N ASN A 53 -11.02 11.87 8.45
CA ASN A 53 -10.58 11.46 9.77
C ASN A 53 -11.09 12.46 10.82
N ASN A 54 -11.77 11.96 11.85
CA ASN A 54 -12.13 12.72 13.03
C ASN A 54 -11.49 12.07 14.27
N LYS A 55 -10.25 12.47 14.56
CA LYS A 55 -9.48 11.97 15.72
C LYS A 55 -9.39 10.44 15.80
N GLY A 56 -9.12 9.79 14.67
CA GLY A 56 -9.00 8.33 14.56
C GLY A 56 -10.26 7.62 14.06
N THR A 57 -11.42 8.26 14.08
CA THR A 57 -12.64 7.74 13.46
C THR A 57 -12.67 8.16 11.98
N LEU A 58 -12.62 7.19 11.09
CA LEU A 58 -12.81 7.41 9.65
C LEU A 58 -14.29 7.51 9.32
N ILE A 59 -14.68 8.55 8.60
CA ILE A 59 -16.07 8.80 8.22
C ILE A 59 -16.12 8.92 6.70
N LEU A 60 -16.78 7.96 6.03
CA LEU A 60 -17.13 8.09 4.62
C LEU A 60 -18.30 9.05 4.50
N MET A 61 -18.13 10.08 3.69
CA MET A 61 -19.09 11.15 3.46
C MET A 61 -19.40 11.29 1.97
N VAL A 62 -20.62 11.70 1.66
CA VAL A 62 -21.02 12.11 0.31
C VAL A 62 -21.52 13.55 0.34
N LYS A 63 -20.93 14.41 -0.48
CA LYS A 63 -21.38 15.78 -0.74
C LYS A 63 -22.13 15.82 -2.07
N ASN A 64 -23.37 16.29 -2.05
CA ASN A 64 -24.09 16.61 -3.27
C ASN A 64 -23.77 18.05 -3.69
N PHE A 65 -23.28 18.24 -4.91
CA PHE A 65 -22.87 19.59 -5.39
C PHE A 65 -24.05 20.53 -5.66
N LYS A 66 -25.21 19.97 -5.98
CA LYS A 66 -26.40 20.76 -6.32
C LYS A 66 -27.07 21.36 -5.07
N THR A 67 -27.18 20.55 -4.02
CA THR A 67 -27.84 20.94 -2.76
C THR A 67 -26.86 21.47 -1.72
N GLY A 68 -25.56 21.16 -1.85
CA GLY A 68 -24.54 21.44 -0.86
C GLY A 68 -24.58 20.53 0.37
N VAL A 69 -25.53 19.61 0.45
CA VAL A 69 -25.71 18.69 1.59
C VAL A 69 -24.55 17.70 1.65
N ILE A 70 -24.03 17.47 2.85
CA ILE A 70 -23.02 16.44 3.15
C ILE A 70 -23.66 15.39 4.05
N THR A 71 -23.68 14.15 3.60
CA THR A 71 -24.27 13.00 4.29
C THR A 71 -23.17 12.04 4.75
N PRO A 72 -23.05 11.75 6.05
CA PRO A 72 -22.19 10.68 6.53
C PRO A 72 -22.82 9.31 6.20
N ILE A 73 -22.01 8.41 5.62
CA ILE A 73 -22.47 7.09 5.18
C ILE A 73 -22.04 6.00 6.15
N LEU A 74 -20.75 5.97 6.51
CA LEU A 74 -20.16 4.94 7.37
C LEU A 74 -19.18 5.59 8.31
N GLN A 75 -19.09 5.06 9.54
CA GLN A 75 -18.04 5.40 10.51
C GLN A 75 -17.29 4.12 10.91
N SER A 76 -15.99 4.22 11.07
CA SER A 76 -15.12 3.15 11.55
C SER A 76 -14.00 3.73 12.40
N ASP A 77 -13.78 3.14 13.57
CA ASP A 77 -12.60 3.39 14.41
C ASP A 77 -11.40 2.52 14.02
N ASN A 78 -11.57 1.64 13.04
CA ASN A 78 -10.59 0.65 12.60
C ASN A 78 -10.08 -0.28 13.72
N GLN A 79 -10.96 -0.69 14.63
CA GLN A 79 -10.69 -1.73 15.63
C GLN A 79 -11.53 -2.99 15.35
N THR A 80 -12.86 -2.85 15.37
CA THR A 80 -13.78 -3.97 15.17
C THR A 80 -14.10 -4.19 13.69
N VAL A 81 -14.26 -3.10 12.94
CA VAL A 81 -14.57 -3.07 11.52
C VAL A 81 -13.60 -2.12 10.85
N PHE A 82 -12.72 -2.66 10.02
CA PHE A 82 -11.77 -1.87 9.26
C PHE A 82 -12.39 -1.45 7.94
N PHE A 83 -12.40 -0.16 7.66
CA PHE A 83 -12.85 0.37 6.39
C PHE A 83 -11.70 0.32 5.38
N ASP A 84 -11.81 -0.53 4.35
CA ASP A 84 -10.72 -0.74 3.39
C ASP A 84 -10.90 0.09 2.12
N TRP A 85 -12.07 0.04 1.49
CA TRP A 85 -12.30 0.72 0.21
C TRP A 85 -13.78 1.05 -0.02
N TYR A 86 -14.03 1.98 -0.93
CA TYR A 86 -15.33 2.16 -1.55
C TYR A 86 -15.21 2.47 -3.05
N SER A 87 -16.28 2.26 -3.79
CA SER A 87 -16.39 2.61 -5.19
C SER A 87 -17.84 2.95 -5.57
N TRP A 88 -17.98 3.88 -6.50
CA TRP A 88 -19.26 4.08 -7.15
C TRP A 88 -19.54 2.91 -8.10
N ALA A 89 -20.68 2.25 -7.91
CA ALA A 89 -21.16 1.24 -8.85
C ALA A 89 -21.98 1.88 -9.97
N ASN A 90 -22.65 3.00 -9.67
CA ASN A 90 -23.35 3.88 -10.60
C ASN A 90 -23.54 5.25 -9.93
N ASP A 91 -24.41 6.12 -10.49
CA ASP A 91 -24.64 7.47 -9.98
C ASP A 91 -25.21 7.52 -8.55
N ASP A 92 -25.90 6.48 -8.12
CA ASP A 92 -26.67 6.45 -6.88
C ASP A 92 -26.17 5.42 -5.87
N VAL A 93 -25.36 4.44 -6.27
CA VAL A 93 -24.96 3.32 -5.42
C VAL A 93 -23.47 3.33 -5.15
N LEU A 94 -23.14 3.39 -3.86
CA LEU A 94 -21.79 3.12 -3.33
C LEU A 94 -21.67 1.68 -2.86
N LEU A 95 -20.58 1.02 -3.25
CA LEU A 95 -20.12 -0.24 -2.69
C LEU A 95 -18.98 0.05 -1.73
N LEU A 96 -18.98 -0.65 -0.59
CA LEU A 96 -18.02 -0.46 0.48
C LEU A 96 -17.44 -1.81 0.86
N GLY A 97 -16.12 -1.92 0.91
CA GLY A 97 -15.39 -3.06 1.44
C GLY A 97 -14.96 -2.81 2.87
N ALA A 98 -15.25 -3.78 3.72
CA ALA A 98 -14.83 -3.75 5.11
C ALA A 98 -14.17 -5.08 5.50
N ARG A 99 -13.12 -4.98 6.29
CA ARG A 99 -12.35 -6.10 6.81
C ARG A 99 -12.69 -6.31 8.29
N HIS A 100 -12.73 -7.58 8.68
CA HIS A 100 -12.96 -8.01 10.06
C HIS A 100 -11.91 -9.03 10.45
N ILE A 101 -11.41 -8.95 11.66
CA ILE A 101 -10.59 -10.00 12.24
C ILE A 101 -11.52 -10.98 12.95
N LYS A 102 -11.37 -12.26 12.66
CA LYS A 102 -12.15 -13.35 13.23
C LYS A 102 -11.25 -14.37 13.91
N TYR A 103 -11.83 -15.08 14.87
CA TYR A 103 -11.15 -16.11 15.64
C TYR A 103 -11.65 -17.47 15.21
N GLN A 104 -10.71 -18.40 14.97
CA GLN A 104 -11.01 -19.81 14.73
C GLN A 104 -10.96 -20.58 16.05
N PHE A 105 -11.57 -21.76 16.08
CA PHE A 105 -11.42 -22.67 17.22
C PHE A 105 -9.93 -22.99 17.45
N GLY A 106 -9.44 -22.75 18.68
CA GLY A 106 -8.01 -22.83 19.00
C GLY A 106 -7.28 -21.49 18.98
N GLY A 107 -7.98 -20.35 18.81
CA GLY A 107 -7.44 -19.00 18.97
C GLY A 107 -6.70 -18.43 17.75
N ALA A 108 -6.60 -19.18 16.65
CA ALA A 108 -6.03 -18.67 15.41
C ALA A 108 -6.88 -17.52 14.85
N LYS A 109 -6.21 -16.43 14.47
CA LYS A 109 -6.85 -15.24 13.93
C LYS A 109 -6.77 -15.25 12.41
N TYR A 110 -7.83 -14.79 11.75
CA TYR A 110 -7.84 -14.66 10.29
C TYR A 110 -8.67 -13.47 9.85
N THR A 111 -8.29 -12.91 8.73
CA THR A 111 -9.01 -11.80 8.10
C THR A 111 -10.20 -12.32 7.30
N SER A 112 -11.34 -11.64 7.41
CA SER A 112 -12.54 -11.84 6.60
C SER A 112 -12.99 -10.51 6.01
N THR A 113 -13.37 -10.47 4.74
CA THR A 113 -13.88 -9.25 4.09
C THR A 113 -15.36 -9.36 3.77
N LEU A 114 -16.06 -8.23 3.83
CA LEU A 114 -17.48 -8.11 3.52
C LEU A 114 -17.70 -6.91 2.60
N MET A 115 -18.61 -7.06 1.64
CA MET A 115 -19.06 -5.97 0.80
C MET A 115 -20.45 -5.50 1.22
N TYR A 116 -20.57 -4.19 1.38
CA TYR A 116 -21.82 -3.51 1.66
C TYR A 116 -22.23 -2.62 0.47
N ALA A 117 -23.51 -2.31 0.37
CA ALA A 117 -24.06 -1.36 -0.59
C ALA A 117 -24.87 -0.29 0.14
N TYR A 118 -24.69 0.96 -0.28
CA TYR A 118 -25.50 2.10 0.13
C TYR A 118 -26.08 2.77 -1.11
N ASN A 119 -27.40 3.01 -1.09
CA ASN A 119 -28.09 3.68 -2.19
C ASN A 119 -28.59 5.04 -1.71
N LEU A 120 -28.13 6.10 -2.37
CA LEU A 120 -28.40 7.50 -2.01
C LEU A 120 -29.87 7.89 -2.18
N THR A 121 -30.60 7.25 -3.13
CA THR A 121 -31.96 7.66 -3.48
C THR A 121 -33.03 7.08 -2.57
N ASN A 122 -32.75 5.99 -1.84
CA ASN A 122 -33.77 5.31 -1.03
C ASN A 122 -33.49 5.30 0.47
N ASP A 123 -32.37 5.83 0.91
CA ASP A 123 -31.89 5.99 2.31
C ASP A 123 -32.30 4.86 3.29
N LYS A 124 -32.23 3.62 2.81
CA LYS A 124 -32.53 2.41 3.63
C LYS A 124 -31.33 1.94 4.43
N GLY A 125 -30.31 2.79 4.58
CA GLY A 125 -29.05 2.49 5.26
C GLY A 125 -28.15 1.53 4.49
N ILE A 126 -27.03 1.19 5.10
CA ILE A 126 -26.03 0.27 4.55
C ILE A 126 -26.55 -1.16 4.63
N LYS A 127 -26.41 -1.94 3.57
CA LYS A 127 -26.82 -3.34 3.49
C LYS A 127 -25.69 -4.23 3.08
N LEU A 128 -25.60 -5.41 3.70
CA LEU A 128 -24.67 -6.45 3.29
C LEU A 128 -25.01 -6.97 1.89
N ALA A 129 -24.15 -6.70 0.92
CA ALA A 129 -24.37 -7.03 -0.49
C ALA A 129 -24.09 -8.50 -0.81
N MET A 130 -23.07 -9.09 -0.16
CA MET A 130 -22.60 -10.46 -0.40
C MET A 130 -22.88 -11.34 0.82
N ARG A 131 -24.16 -11.72 1.03
CA ARG A 131 -24.58 -12.55 2.17
C ARG A 131 -24.83 -14.00 1.77
N GLY A 132 -24.23 -14.95 2.50
CA GLY A 132 -24.58 -16.38 2.42
C GLY A 132 -25.99 -16.65 2.95
N ASN A 133 -26.68 -17.60 2.37
CA ASN A 133 -28.05 -18.01 2.77
C ASN A 133 -28.03 -19.45 3.27
N ALA A 134 -28.01 -19.62 4.59
CA ALA A 134 -28.01 -20.94 5.23
C ALA A 134 -29.21 -21.84 4.83
N ALA A 135 -30.38 -21.23 4.55
CA ALA A 135 -31.55 -21.98 4.08
C ALA A 135 -31.37 -22.59 2.68
N ARG A 136 -30.37 -22.09 1.92
CA ARG A 136 -29.96 -22.63 0.61
C ARG A 136 -28.69 -23.47 0.70
N GLY A 137 -28.22 -23.79 1.91
CA GLY A 137 -26.96 -24.49 2.12
C GLY A 137 -25.72 -23.66 1.75
N GLU A 138 -25.84 -22.34 1.81
CA GLU A 138 -24.72 -21.43 1.53
C GLU A 138 -23.98 -21.03 2.81
N ARG A 139 -22.66 -21.05 2.76
CA ARG A 139 -21.77 -20.47 3.77
C ARG A 139 -21.56 -18.97 3.52
N GLN A 140 -21.05 -18.24 4.51
CA GLN A 140 -20.50 -16.91 4.28
C GLN A 140 -19.07 -17.07 3.75
N PRO A 141 -18.73 -16.52 2.58
CA PRO A 141 -17.35 -16.48 2.10
C PRO A 141 -16.42 -15.76 3.07
N GLN A 142 -15.19 -16.22 3.17
CA GLN A 142 -14.16 -15.50 3.92
C GLN A 142 -13.87 -14.14 3.25
N PHE A 143 -13.72 -14.13 1.92
CA PHE A 143 -13.52 -12.93 1.12
C PHE A 143 -14.78 -12.67 0.29
N ALA A 144 -15.65 -11.81 0.79
CA ALA A 144 -16.96 -11.51 0.19
C ALA A 144 -17.02 -10.06 -0.35
N ASP A 145 -15.93 -9.59 -0.96
CA ASP A 145 -15.80 -8.23 -1.49
C ASP A 145 -15.14 -8.17 -2.89
N LYS A 146 -14.98 -9.33 -3.54
CA LYS A 146 -14.30 -9.41 -4.84
C LYS A 146 -15.25 -9.10 -6.00
N ILE A 147 -15.06 -7.95 -6.63
CA ILE A 147 -15.75 -7.52 -7.84
C ILE A 147 -14.98 -8.05 -9.06
N VAL A 148 -15.67 -8.75 -9.95
CA VAL A 148 -15.14 -9.25 -11.22
C VAL A 148 -15.35 -8.22 -12.35
N SER A 149 -16.52 -7.54 -12.35
CA SER A 149 -16.83 -6.50 -13.33
C SER A 149 -17.91 -5.57 -12.80
N PHE A 150 -17.80 -4.27 -13.11
CA PHE A 150 -18.84 -3.28 -12.86
C PHE A 150 -19.95 -3.24 -13.92
N LEU A 151 -19.85 -4.03 -14.99
CA LEU A 151 -20.83 -4.12 -16.09
C LEU A 151 -21.25 -2.73 -16.61
N PRO A 152 -20.37 -1.95 -17.23
CA PRO A 152 -20.62 -0.54 -17.56
C PRO A 152 -21.88 -0.30 -18.42
N LYS A 153 -22.35 -1.31 -19.16
CA LYS A 153 -23.59 -1.26 -19.95
C LYS A 153 -24.85 -1.62 -19.15
N GLN A 154 -24.72 -2.10 -17.91
CA GLN A 154 -25.82 -2.54 -17.06
C GLN A 154 -25.69 -1.88 -15.67
N LYS A 155 -25.92 -0.59 -15.59
CA LYS A 155 -25.64 0.27 -14.41
C LYS A 155 -26.18 -0.23 -13.05
N ASN A 156 -27.14 -1.15 -13.05
CA ASN A 156 -27.72 -1.70 -11.81
C ASN A 156 -27.23 -3.13 -11.50
N LYS A 157 -26.20 -3.60 -12.18
CA LYS A 157 -25.63 -4.93 -11.97
C LYS A 157 -24.13 -4.92 -11.95
N ILE A 158 -23.55 -5.82 -11.18
CA ILE A 158 -22.10 -6.10 -11.17
C ILE A 158 -21.86 -7.60 -11.19
N LEU A 159 -20.67 -8.02 -11.60
CA LEU A 159 -20.19 -9.38 -11.40
C LEU A 159 -19.31 -9.44 -10.17
N VAL A 160 -19.60 -10.42 -9.32
CA VAL A 160 -18.85 -10.69 -8.09
C VAL A 160 -18.46 -12.15 -8.01
N GLN A 161 -17.31 -12.45 -7.40
CA GLN A 161 -16.96 -13.84 -7.09
C GLN A 161 -17.11 -14.14 -5.60
N GLY A 162 -17.47 -15.38 -5.28
CA GLY A 162 -17.54 -15.84 -3.89
C GLY A 162 -17.73 -17.36 -3.79
N ASP A 163 -17.18 -17.92 -2.73
CA ASP A 163 -17.18 -19.36 -2.44
C ASP A 163 -18.35 -19.76 -1.51
N PHE A 164 -19.58 -19.40 -1.87
CA PHE A 164 -20.78 -19.61 -1.06
C PHE A 164 -21.14 -21.07 -0.83
N LYS A 165 -20.76 -21.98 -1.72
CA LYS A 165 -21.11 -23.40 -1.63
C LYS A 165 -19.96 -24.30 -1.21
N ILE A 166 -18.79 -24.07 -1.80
CA ILE A 166 -17.58 -24.87 -1.56
C ILE A 166 -16.48 -23.92 -1.13
N ALA A 167 -15.89 -24.18 0.03
CA ALA A 167 -14.81 -23.34 0.56
C ALA A 167 -13.64 -23.26 -0.44
N ASN A 168 -13.03 -22.09 -0.56
CA ASN A 168 -11.89 -21.82 -1.41
C ASN A 168 -12.11 -22.10 -2.91
N THR A 169 -13.37 -22.24 -3.34
CA THR A 169 -13.72 -22.55 -4.74
C THR A 169 -14.78 -21.54 -5.22
N PRO A 170 -14.37 -20.33 -5.61
CA PRO A 170 -15.33 -19.28 -5.95
C PRO A 170 -16.06 -19.54 -7.26
N ALA A 171 -17.35 -19.23 -7.26
CA ALA A 171 -18.19 -19.08 -8.43
C ALA A 171 -18.37 -17.60 -8.78
N VAL A 172 -18.82 -17.27 -9.99
CA VAL A 172 -19.19 -15.89 -10.35
C VAL A 172 -20.69 -15.72 -10.33
N TYR A 173 -21.12 -14.62 -9.75
CA TYR A 173 -22.53 -14.24 -9.62
C TYR A 173 -22.75 -12.84 -10.23
N GLU A 174 -23.87 -12.70 -10.93
CA GLU A 174 -24.44 -11.39 -11.23
C GLU A 174 -25.20 -10.92 -9.97
N LEU A 175 -24.85 -9.75 -9.45
CA LEU A 175 -25.49 -9.11 -8.30
C LEU A 175 -26.31 -7.92 -8.81
N ASP A 176 -27.62 -7.95 -8.57
CA ASP A 176 -28.53 -6.84 -8.80
C ASP A 176 -28.41 -5.84 -7.64
N LEU A 177 -28.02 -4.61 -7.94
CA LEU A 177 -27.73 -3.56 -6.94
C LEU A 177 -28.99 -2.96 -6.32
N THR A 178 -30.15 -3.17 -6.92
CA THR A 178 -31.45 -2.69 -6.40
C THR A 178 -32.01 -3.65 -5.36
N THR A 179 -31.94 -4.94 -5.64
CA THR A 179 -32.53 -6.00 -4.82
C THR A 179 -31.53 -6.75 -3.96
N LEU A 180 -30.24 -6.65 -4.26
CA LEU A 180 -29.11 -7.41 -3.72
C LEU A 180 -29.27 -8.93 -3.91
N ARG A 181 -30.05 -9.35 -4.93
CA ARG A 181 -30.17 -10.75 -5.31
C ARG A 181 -29.01 -11.15 -6.20
N ARG A 182 -28.50 -12.36 -5.96
CA ARG A 182 -27.40 -12.97 -6.73
C ARG A 182 -27.94 -14.05 -7.65
N THR A 183 -27.49 -14.06 -8.89
CA THR A 183 -27.73 -15.14 -9.86
C THR A 183 -26.37 -15.72 -10.28
N GLN A 184 -26.17 -17.01 -10.09
CA GLN A 184 -24.93 -17.67 -10.49
C GLN A 184 -24.84 -17.73 -12.02
N ILE A 185 -23.74 -17.18 -12.58
CA ILE A 185 -23.46 -17.19 -14.03
C ILE A 185 -22.29 -18.11 -14.39
N GLN A 186 -21.33 -18.28 -13.48
CA GLN A 186 -20.22 -19.23 -13.63
C GLN A 186 -20.19 -20.19 -12.44
N ARG A 187 -20.15 -21.48 -12.72
CA ARG A 187 -20.02 -22.53 -11.68
C ARG A 187 -18.60 -22.53 -11.09
N PRO A 188 -18.46 -22.95 -9.83
CA PRO A 188 -17.15 -23.14 -9.25
C PRO A 188 -16.40 -24.26 -9.99
N ARG A 189 -15.07 -24.17 -10.05
CA ARG A 189 -14.18 -25.18 -10.60
C ARG A 189 -13.05 -25.44 -9.62
N ASN A 190 -12.55 -26.67 -9.58
CA ASN A 190 -11.50 -27.09 -8.65
C ASN A 190 -10.25 -26.22 -8.83
N ASN A 191 -9.64 -25.86 -7.69
CA ASN A 191 -8.41 -25.07 -7.59
C ASN A 191 -8.49 -23.68 -8.25
N VAL A 192 -9.65 -23.24 -8.79
CA VAL A 192 -9.80 -21.87 -9.27
C VAL A 192 -9.83 -20.91 -8.09
N THR A 193 -8.94 -19.91 -8.13
CA THR A 193 -8.81 -18.88 -7.09
C THR A 193 -9.35 -17.52 -7.53
N ALA A 194 -9.34 -17.25 -8.84
CA ALA A 194 -9.86 -15.99 -9.39
C ALA A 194 -10.46 -16.16 -10.78
N TRP A 195 -11.42 -15.30 -11.07
CA TRP A 195 -12.10 -15.20 -12.37
C TRP A 195 -11.87 -13.82 -12.97
N PHE A 196 -11.69 -13.77 -14.30
CA PHE A 196 -11.57 -12.53 -15.05
C PHE A 196 -12.64 -12.48 -16.13
N SER A 197 -13.25 -11.30 -16.29
CA SER A 197 -14.23 -11.04 -17.34
C SER A 197 -13.69 -10.07 -18.40
N ASP A 198 -14.22 -10.18 -19.62
CA ASP A 198 -14.04 -9.14 -20.63
C ASP A 198 -14.85 -7.87 -20.29
N ARG A 199 -14.68 -6.82 -21.07
CA ARG A 199 -15.38 -5.54 -20.89
C ARG A 199 -16.87 -5.60 -21.24
N GLN A 200 -17.34 -6.71 -21.84
CA GLN A 200 -18.75 -7.00 -22.10
C GLN A 200 -19.43 -7.71 -20.92
N GLY A 201 -18.65 -8.18 -19.94
CA GLY A 201 -19.13 -8.87 -18.75
C GLY A 201 -19.21 -10.40 -18.91
N ASN A 202 -18.55 -10.97 -19.95
CA ASN A 202 -18.44 -12.42 -20.06
C ASN A 202 -17.25 -12.90 -19.23
N VAL A 203 -17.42 -13.94 -18.44
CA VAL A 203 -16.30 -14.60 -17.76
C VAL A 203 -15.46 -15.32 -18.81
N ARG A 204 -14.17 -14.96 -18.89
CA ARG A 204 -13.27 -15.41 -19.96
C ARG A 204 -12.06 -16.18 -19.46
N ILE A 205 -11.53 -15.86 -18.28
CA ILE A 205 -10.31 -16.50 -17.79
C ILE A 205 -10.54 -16.99 -16.35
N ALA A 206 -10.05 -18.21 -16.07
CA ALA A 206 -9.92 -18.80 -14.75
C ALA A 206 -8.45 -18.84 -14.34
N LYS A 207 -8.12 -18.37 -13.12
CA LYS A 207 -6.81 -18.57 -12.50
C LYS A 207 -6.90 -19.75 -11.56
N ILE A 208 -6.09 -20.75 -11.79
CA ILE A 208 -5.98 -21.98 -11.02
C ILE A 208 -4.67 -21.91 -10.24
N MET A 209 -4.68 -22.38 -9.00
CA MET A 209 -3.49 -22.58 -8.18
C MET A 209 -3.53 -24.01 -7.63
N ASP A 210 -2.52 -24.78 -7.98
CA ASP A 210 -2.30 -26.13 -7.46
C ASP A 210 -0.91 -26.20 -6.84
N ASP A 211 -0.86 -26.17 -5.51
CA ASP A 211 0.36 -26.01 -4.71
C ASP A 211 1.17 -24.75 -5.17
N THR A 212 2.24 -24.94 -5.92
CA THR A 212 3.12 -23.89 -6.45
C THR A 212 2.92 -23.61 -7.94
N GLN A 213 2.06 -24.40 -8.61
CA GLN A 213 1.76 -24.25 -10.03
C GLN A 213 0.59 -23.29 -10.24
N PHE A 214 0.76 -22.31 -11.12
CA PHE A 214 -0.28 -21.40 -11.58
C PHE A 214 -0.64 -21.70 -13.02
N THR A 215 -1.95 -21.90 -13.27
CA THR A 215 -2.48 -22.07 -14.61
C THR A 215 -3.55 -21.02 -14.87
N TYR A 216 -3.51 -20.35 -16.01
CA TYR A 216 -4.60 -19.55 -16.52
C TYR A 216 -5.25 -20.30 -17.69
N GLU A 217 -6.56 -20.48 -17.61
CA GLU A 217 -7.34 -21.08 -18.69
C GLU A 217 -8.28 -20.06 -19.32
N LEU A 218 -8.36 -20.07 -20.63
CA LEU A 218 -9.25 -19.23 -21.43
C LEU A 218 -10.47 -20.03 -21.88
N LEU A 219 -11.66 -19.47 -21.64
CA LEU A 219 -12.90 -20.06 -22.16
C LEU A 219 -12.97 -19.92 -23.67
N ASN A 220 -13.07 -21.04 -24.36
CA ASN A 220 -13.36 -21.12 -25.78
C ASN A 220 -14.87 -20.87 -26.00
N ALA A 221 -15.21 -19.74 -26.61
CA ALA A 221 -16.60 -19.34 -26.79
C ALA A 221 -17.39 -20.23 -27.78
N GLU A 222 -16.71 -20.99 -28.66
CA GLU A 222 -17.34 -21.85 -29.65
C GLU A 222 -17.65 -23.24 -29.10
N THR A 223 -16.72 -23.83 -28.35
CA THR A 223 -16.88 -25.19 -27.81
C THR A 223 -17.41 -25.22 -26.37
N GLY A 224 -17.20 -24.12 -25.60
CA GLY A 224 -17.48 -24.06 -24.17
C GLY A 224 -16.40 -24.70 -23.29
N ASP A 225 -15.30 -25.17 -23.88
CA ASP A 225 -14.17 -25.77 -23.19
C ASP A 225 -13.22 -24.71 -22.63
N TRP A 226 -12.38 -25.12 -21.68
CA TRP A 226 -11.36 -24.28 -21.09
C TRP A 226 -9.97 -24.73 -21.56
N ASP A 227 -9.31 -23.88 -22.34
CA ASP A 227 -8.01 -24.15 -22.91
C ASP A 227 -6.92 -23.45 -22.10
N THR A 228 -5.79 -24.13 -21.83
CA THR A 228 -4.65 -23.51 -21.13
C THR A 228 -4.11 -22.33 -21.93
N LEU A 229 -4.09 -21.16 -21.28
CA LEU A 229 -3.52 -19.92 -21.82
C LEU A 229 -2.09 -19.72 -21.35
N PHE A 230 -1.85 -19.89 -20.05
CA PHE A 230 -0.54 -19.81 -19.40
C PHE A 230 -0.44 -20.89 -18.33
N ASP A 231 0.78 -21.39 -18.14
CA ASP A 231 1.11 -22.37 -17.10
C ASP A 231 2.54 -22.16 -16.65
N TYR A 232 2.74 -21.97 -15.33
CA TYR A 232 4.07 -21.67 -14.78
C TYR A 232 4.15 -21.97 -13.29
N GLU A 233 5.36 -22.27 -12.85
CA GLU A 233 5.72 -22.42 -11.46
C GLU A 233 5.91 -21.06 -10.77
N VAL A 234 5.45 -20.90 -9.54
CA VAL A 234 5.68 -19.68 -8.76
C VAL A 234 7.16 -19.36 -8.64
N PHE A 235 7.52 -18.10 -8.64
CA PHE A 235 8.90 -17.61 -8.63
C PHE A 235 9.72 -18.05 -9.86
N SER A 236 9.09 -18.28 -11.00
CA SER A 236 9.75 -18.57 -12.26
C SER A 236 9.73 -17.37 -13.20
N GLU A 237 10.60 -17.37 -14.18
CA GLU A 237 10.65 -16.35 -15.24
C GLU A 237 9.42 -16.33 -16.15
N GLN A 238 8.60 -17.39 -16.11
CA GLN A 238 7.36 -17.48 -16.87
C GLN A 238 6.17 -16.83 -16.18
N SER A 239 6.36 -16.22 -15.00
CA SER A 239 5.31 -15.55 -14.24
C SER A 239 4.60 -14.50 -15.09
N ILE A 240 3.26 -14.50 -15.04
CA ILE A 240 2.41 -13.58 -15.81
C ILE A 240 1.35 -12.99 -14.89
N SER A 241 1.14 -11.69 -15.02
CA SER A 241 0.03 -10.98 -14.39
C SER A 241 -0.95 -10.46 -15.43
N ILE A 242 -2.24 -10.78 -15.26
CA ILE A 242 -3.31 -10.25 -16.11
C ILE A 242 -3.67 -8.85 -15.61
N LEU A 243 -3.55 -7.84 -16.48
CA LEU A 243 -3.89 -6.45 -16.18
C LEU A 243 -5.33 -6.12 -16.57
N GLY A 244 -5.84 -6.71 -17.66
CA GLY A 244 -7.23 -6.55 -18.08
C GLY A 244 -7.45 -6.71 -19.57
N PHE A 245 -8.71 -6.88 -19.94
CA PHE A 245 -9.11 -6.93 -21.35
C PHE A 245 -9.24 -5.53 -21.93
N ASP A 246 -8.97 -5.38 -23.23
CA ASP A 246 -9.40 -4.23 -24.01
C ASP A 246 -10.93 -4.27 -24.24
N LYS A 247 -11.49 -3.20 -24.79
CA LYS A 247 -12.87 -3.19 -25.31
C LYS A 247 -13.08 -4.28 -26.38
N ASN A 248 -12.05 -4.57 -27.18
CA ASN A 248 -12.00 -5.75 -28.02
C ASN A 248 -11.70 -6.98 -27.14
N PRO A 249 -12.65 -7.95 -26.99
CA PRO A 249 -12.48 -9.09 -26.08
C PRO A 249 -11.40 -10.09 -26.51
N ASN A 250 -10.79 -9.90 -27.69
CA ASN A 250 -9.67 -10.71 -28.16
C ASN A 250 -8.30 -10.08 -27.85
N LEU A 251 -8.28 -8.91 -27.22
CA LEU A 251 -7.05 -8.25 -26.78
C LEU A 251 -6.97 -8.24 -25.25
N LEU A 252 -5.87 -8.73 -24.73
CA LEU A 252 -5.58 -8.85 -23.30
C LEU A 252 -4.27 -8.14 -22.98
N TYR A 253 -4.26 -7.27 -21.98
CA TYR A 253 -3.03 -6.68 -21.45
C TYR A 253 -2.49 -7.52 -20.31
N ILE A 254 -1.20 -7.80 -20.35
CA ILE A 254 -0.49 -8.61 -19.37
C ILE A 254 0.84 -7.95 -18.99
N SER A 255 1.32 -8.19 -17.78
CA SER A 255 2.72 -8.02 -17.40
C SER A 255 3.41 -9.37 -17.47
N ALA A 256 4.58 -9.42 -18.08
CA ALA A 256 5.41 -10.61 -18.23
C ALA A 256 6.88 -10.20 -18.35
N LEU A 257 7.78 -11.14 -18.06
CA LEU A 257 9.21 -10.89 -18.12
C LEU A 257 9.69 -10.62 -19.56
N HIS A 258 10.50 -9.57 -19.71
CA HIS A 258 11.22 -9.18 -20.91
C HIS A 258 12.63 -8.73 -20.54
N ASN A 259 13.65 -9.42 -21.05
CA ASN A 259 15.05 -9.12 -20.72
C ASN A 259 15.34 -9.04 -19.20
N GLY A 260 14.75 -9.96 -18.43
CA GLY A 260 14.95 -10.04 -16.98
C GLY A 260 14.14 -9.06 -16.15
N ARG A 261 13.19 -8.30 -16.75
CA ARG A 261 12.31 -7.33 -16.08
C ARG A 261 10.87 -7.49 -16.52
N ASP A 262 9.94 -7.20 -15.64
CA ASP A 262 8.54 -7.12 -16.01
C ASP A 262 8.30 -6.01 -17.03
N ALA A 263 7.50 -6.30 -18.05
CA ALA A 263 7.15 -5.40 -19.13
C ALA A 263 5.66 -5.51 -19.47
N LEU A 264 5.09 -4.44 -20.02
CA LEU A 264 3.70 -4.39 -20.47
C LEU A 264 3.57 -4.94 -21.89
N PHE A 265 2.73 -5.96 -22.04
CA PHE A 265 2.39 -6.56 -23.34
C PHE A 265 0.90 -6.48 -23.62
N ARG A 266 0.57 -6.45 -24.91
CA ARG A 266 -0.76 -6.70 -25.46
C ARG A 266 -0.76 -8.05 -26.16
N LEU A 267 -1.59 -8.98 -25.69
CA LEU A 267 -1.75 -10.32 -26.26
C LEU A 267 -3.02 -10.39 -27.11
N ASN A 268 -2.88 -10.83 -28.36
CA ASN A 268 -4.01 -11.21 -29.19
C ASN A 268 -4.39 -12.68 -28.89
N LEU A 269 -5.58 -12.89 -28.31
CA LEU A 269 -6.03 -14.22 -27.89
C LEU A 269 -6.34 -15.16 -29.04
N THR A 270 -6.58 -14.63 -30.27
CA THR A 270 -6.83 -15.43 -31.47
C THR A 270 -5.53 -15.88 -32.13
N THR A 271 -4.59 -14.96 -32.36
CA THR A 271 -3.32 -15.27 -33.03
C THR A 271 -2.23 -15.75 -32.08
N LYS A 272 -2.42 -15.53 -30.78
CA LYS A 272 -1.44 -15.76 -29.67
C LYS A 272 -0.18 -14.88 -29.78
N GLU A 273 -0.19 -13.86 -30.61
CA GLU A 273 0.91 -12.92 -30.75
C GLU A 273 0.93 -11.95 -29.56
N ARG A 274 2.14 -11.71 -29.03
CA ARG A 274 2.41 -10.73 -27.97
C ARG A 274 3.10 -9.52 -28.58
N GLU A 275 2.53 -8.36 -28.41
CA GLU A 275 3.11 -7.07 -28.77
C GLU A 275 3.67 -6.41 -27.53
N LEU A 276 4.94 -6.04 -27.54
CA LEU A 276 5.55 -5.26 -26.46
C LEU A 276 5.03 -3.82 -26.54
N ILE A 277 4.41 -3.36 -25.47
CA ILE A 277 3.87 -2.00 -25.37
C ILE A 277 4.84 -1.08 -24.64
N TYR A 278 5.42 -1.57 -23.53
CA TYR A 278 6.37 -0.81 -22.75
C TYR A 278 7.33 -1.73 -22.02
N SER A 279 8.59 -1.34 -21.96
CA SER A 279 9.63 -1.93 -21.12
C SER A 279 10.60 -0.85 -20.65
N ASN A 280 11.24 -1.09 -19.52
CA ASN A 280 12.29 -0.24 -18.97
C ASN A 280 13.57 -1.07 -18.84
N ASP A 281 14.72 -0.51 -19.22
CA ASP A 281 16.01 -1.24 -19.19
C ASP A 281 16.55 -1.40 -17.74
N LYS A 282 16.05 -0.62 -16.80
CA LYS A 282 16.54 -0.58 -15.42
C LYS A 282 15.54 -1.12 -14.40
N TYR A 283 14.24 -0.96 -14.62
CA TYR A 283 13.19 -1.25 -13.65
C TYR A 283 12.10 -2.14 -14.24
N ASP A 284 11.41 -2.87 -13.37
CA ASP A 284 10.21 -3.61 -13.72
C ASP A 284 9.06 -2.65 -14.02
N PHE A 285 8.20 -3.03 -14.95
CA PHE A 285 6.88 -2.42 -15.08
C PHE A 285 6.06 -2.76 -13.81
N ASP A 286 5.73 -1.75 -13.00
CA ASP A 286 4.96 -1.90 -11.76
C ASP A 286 3.58 -1.25 -11.83
N GLY A 287 3.19 -0.82 -13.01
CA GLY A 287 2.00 -0.05 -13.26
C GLY A 287 0.73 -0.85 -13.53
N SER A 288 -0.27 -0.15 -13.99
CA SER A 288 -1.57 -0.69 -14.39
C SER A 288 -2.10 0.02 -15.62
N ILE A 289 -2.98 -0.66 -16.37
CA ILE A 289 -3.74 -0.02 -17.43
C ILE A 289 -4.97 0.70 -16.86
N PHE A 290 -5.40 1.76 -17.51
CA PHE A 290 -6.65 2.43 -17.20
C PHE A 290 -7.51 2.65 -18.44
N TYR A 291 -8.79 2.89 -18.22
CA TYR A 291 -9.79 2.92 -19.29
C TYR A 291 -10.40 4.31 -19.45
N SER A 292 -10.67 4.68 -20.71
CA SER A 292 -11.49 5.86 -21.00
C SER A 292 -12.92 5.65 -20.52
N SER A 293 -13.42 6.54 -19.68
CA SER A 293 -14.81 6.52 -19.25
C SER A 293 -15.79 6.77 -20.40
N LYS A 294 -15.35 7.47 -21.47
CA LYS A 294 -16.16 7.74 -22.67
C LYS A 294 -16.23 6.54 -23.62
N THR A 295 -15.10 5.91 -23.93
CA THR A 295 -15.03 4.90 -25.00
C THR A 295 -15.04 3.47 -24.46
N GLY A 296 -14.61 3.27 -23.21
CA GLY A 296 -14.38 1.96 -22.57
C GLY A 296 -13.14 1.22 -23.09
N GLU A 297 -12.35 1.85 -23.94
CA GLU A 297 -11.06 1.35 -24.41
C GLU A 297 -9.97 1.63 -23.40
N VAL A 298 -8.85 0.89 -23.47
CA VAL A 298 -7.66 1.23 -22.69
C VAL A 298 -7.15 2.60 -23.15
N ALA A 299 -7.05 3.53 -22.22
CA ALA A 299 -6.68 4.92 -22.46
C ALA A 299 -5.21 5.23 -22.13
N GLY A 300 -4.49 4.24 -21.63
CA GLY A 300 -3.08 4.36 -21.27
C GLY A 300 -2.68 3.43 -20.13
N PHE A 301 -1.52 3.69 -19.58
CA PHE A 301 -0.99 2.96 -18.42
C PHE A 301 -0.21 3.88 -17.48
N THR A 302 -0.12 3.49 -16.23
CA THR A 302 0.75 4.09 -15.22
C THR A 302 2.02 3.27 -15.06
N ASP A 303 3.11 3.88 -14.65
CA ASP A 303 4.34 3.21 -14.20
C ASP A 303 5.16 4.20 -13.37
N SER A 304 5.66 3.78 -12.22
CA SER A 304 6.36 4.67 -11.29
C SER A 304 7.71 5.17 -11.80
N HIS A 305 8.20 4.63 -12.90
CA HIS A 305 9.48 4.98 -13.54
C HIS A 305 9.33 5.81 -14.82
N LEU A 306 8.11 6.11 -15.22
CA LEU A 306 7.86 7.14 -16.23
C LEU A 306 8.15 8.51 -15.62
N GLU A 307 8.72 9.42 -16.41
CA GLU A 307 8.98 10.80 -16.01
C GLU A 307 7.73 11.47 -15.43
N ASP A 308 6.57 11.20 -16.04
CA ASP A 308 5.28 11.73 -15.63
C ASP A 308 4.43 10.75 -14.81
N GLY A 309 4.91 9.56 -14.50
CA GLY A 309 4.17 8.50 -13.80
C GLY A 309 3.06 7.84 -14.62
N VAL A 310 2.71 8.39 -15.79
CA VAL A 310 1.59 7.95 -16.63
C VAL A 310 1.86 8.18 -18.12
N ASN A 311 1.37 7.26 -18.95
CA ASN A 311 1.37 7.39 -20.40
C ASN A 311 -0.08 7.33 -20.92
N TYR A 312 -0.61 8.46 -21.41
CA TYR A 312 -1.94 8.57 -21.97
C TYR A 312 -1.94 8.28 -23.48
N TRP A 313 -2.83 7.39 -23.94
CA TRP A 313 -3.12 7.16 -25.35
C TRP A 313 -4.31 7.97 -25.84
N ASP A 314 -5.15 8.42 -24.91
CA ASP A 314 -6.25 9.38 -25.18
C ASP A 314 -5.65 10.79 -25.24
N ALA A 315 -5.63 11.39 -26.43
CA ALA A 315 -5.04 12.71 -26.69
C ALA A 315 -5.67 13.85 -25.87
N ASP A 316 -6.95 13.71 -25.49
CA ASP A 316 -7.69 14.72 -24.71
C ASP A 316 -7.29 14.66 -23.23
N LEU A 317 -7.09 13.45 -22.71
CA LEU A 317 -6.56 13.22 -21.36
C LEU A 317 -5.06 13.59 -21.26
N ASP A 318 -4.26 13.25 -22.27
CA ASP A 318 -2.85 13.64 -22.32
C ASP A 318 -2.69 15.17 -22.29
N LYS A 319 -3.46 15.88 -23.09
CA LYS A 319 -3.45 17.35 -23.10
C LYS A 319 -3.87 17.94 -21.74
N LEU A 320 -4.91 17.39 -21.10
CA LEU A 320 -5.32 17.80 -19.77
C LEU A 320 -4.19 17.58 -18.77
N TYR A 321 -3.62 16.38 -18.74
CA TYR A 321 -2.57 16.00 -17.82
C TYR A 321 -1.34 16.90 -17.95
N ARG A 322 -0.85 17.13 -19.18
CA ARG A 322 0.29 18.04 -19.43
C ARG A 322 0.01 19.48 -18.98
N SER A 323 -1.22 19.95 -19.16
CA SER A 323 -1.63 21.28 -18.69
C SER A 323 -1.61 21.38 -17.16
N LEU A 324 -2.05 20.33 -16.47
CA LEU A 324 -1.99 20.23 -15.01
C LEU A 324 -0.55 20.17 -14.51
N ARG A 325 0.28 19.32 -15.12
CA ARG A 325 1.72 19.26 -14.81
C ARG A 325 2.39 20.62 -14.95
N ALA A 326 2.20 21.29 -16.08
CA ALA A 326 2.79 22.61 -16.33
C ALA A 326 2.33 23.69 -15.31
N SER A 327 1.14 23.52 -14.72
CA SER A 327 0.57 24.48 -13.77
C SER A 327 0.91 24.20 -12.32
N LEU A 328 1.07 22.93 -11.94
CA LEU A 328 1.20 22.48 -10.55
C LEU A 328 2.59 21.93 -10.22
N ALA A 329 3.21 21.21 -11.15
CA ALA A 329 4.45 20.51 -10.89
C ALA A 329 5.64 21.45 -10.97
N LYS A 330 6.38 21.48 -9.90
CA LYS A 330 7.78 21.85 -9.84
C LYS A 330 8.50 20.53 -9.63
N ASP A 331 9.66 20.35 -10.16
CA ASP A 331 10.48 19.12 -10.12
C ASP A 331 10.01 18.00 -9.15
N GLU A 332 10.19 16.74 -9.50
CA GLU A 332 9.91 15.54 -8.69
C GLU A 332 8.54 15.49 -7.96
N SER A 333 7.47 15.92 -8.60
CA SER A 333 6.12 15.83 -8.05
C SER A 333 5.29 14.77 -8.76
N ASP A 334 4.49 14.02 -7.98
CA ASP A 334 3.52 13.07 -8.49
C ASP A 334 2.16 13.75 -8.66
N LEU A 335 1.56 13.57 -9.80
CA LEU A 335 0.24 14.07 -10.13
C LEU A 335 -0.61 12.94 -10.71
N ASP A 336 -1.69 12.59 -10.02
CA ASP A 336 -2.61 11.56 -10.44
C ASP A 336 -4.01 12.10 -10.68
N ILE A 337 -4.63 11.80 -11.81
CA ILE A 337 -6.06 11.98 -11.99
C ILE A 337 -6.77 10.76 -11.39
N VAL A 338 -7.13 10.86 -10.11
CA VAL A 338 -7.66 9.73 -9.31
C VAL A 338 -9.16 9.46 -9.52
N SER A 339 -9.88 10.37 -10.16
CA SER A 339 -11.29 10.20 -10.48
C SER A 339 -11.71 11.14 -11.61
N THR A 340 -12.56 10.66 -12.52
CA THR A 340 -13.19 11.47 -13.57
C THR A 340 -14.68 11.17 -13.65
N THR A 341 -15.48 12.14 -14.10
CA THR A 341 -16.87 11.89 -14.52
C THR A 341 -16.92 11.09 -15.82
N GLU A 342 -18.08 10.48 -16.13
CA GLU A 342 -18.28 9.68 -17.35
C GLU A 342 -18.03 10.53 -18.62
N ASP A 343 -18.40 11.81 -18.60
CA ASP A 343 -18.16 12.78 -19.67
C ASP A 343 -16.76 13.43 -19.64
N GLN A 344 -15.94 13.10 -18.62
CA GLN A 344 -14.60 13.66 -18.36
C GLN A 344 -14.58 15.20 -18.21
N GLN A 345 -15.70 15.82 -17.84
CA GLN A 345 -15.76 17.28 -17.64
C GLN A 345 -15.28 17.68 -16.25
N LYS A 346 -15.52 16.83 -15.23
CA LYS A 346 -14.96 17.03 -13.88
C LYS A 346 -13.97 15.93 -13.55
N TYR A 347 -12.96 16.29 -12.78
CA TYR A 347 -11.91 15.37 -12.39
C TYR A 347 -11.33 15.72 -11.02
N ILE A 348 -10.79 14.72 -10.32
CA ILE A 348 -10.05 14.90 -9.08
C ILE A 348 -8.59 14.64 -9.37
N VAL A 349 -7.74 15.57 -8.98
CA VAL A 349 -6.30 15.43 -8.96
C VAL A 349 -5.86 15.15 -7.53
N TYR A 350 -5.02 14.16 -7.34
CA TYR A 350 -4.20 13.99 -6.16
C TYR A 350 -2.77 14.41 -6.52
N PHE A 351 -2.24 15.34 -5.77
CA PHE A 351 -0.92 15.90 -5.99
C PHE A 351 -0.06 15.70 -4.75
N THR A 352 1.13 15.14 -4.94
CA THR A 352 2.18 15.03 -3.94
C THR A 352 3.50 15.50 -4.52
N SER A 353 4.42 15.92 -3.67
CA SER A 353 5.81 16.16 -4.04
C SER A 353 6.71 15.64 -2.93
N ASP A 354 8.01 15.72 -3.14
CA ASP A 354 9.01 15.45 -2.13
C ASP A 354 8.78 16.22 -0.82
N SER A 355 8.20 17.45 -0.89
CA SER A 355 7.94 18.33 0.24
C SER A 355 6.45 18.52 0.57
N THR A 356 5.53 17.85 -0.15
CA THR A 356 4.09 17.98 0.06
C THR A 356 3.47 16.65 0.47
N SER A 357 2.84 16.60 1.63
CA SER A 357 2.21 15.40 2.20
C SER A 357 0.91 14.95 1.49
N GLY A 358 0.55 15.62 0.39
CA GLY A 358 -0.57 15.32 -0.48
C GLY A 358 -1.76 16.28 -0.35
N MET A 359 -2.35 16.64 -1.50
CA MET A 359 -3.56 17.45 -1.59
C MET A 359 -4.49 16.95 -2.67
N TYR A 360 -5.77 17.21 -2.50
CA TYR A 360 -6.82 16.91 -3.47
C TYR A 360 -7.35 18.19 -4.11
N LEU A 361 -7.45 18.20 -5.44
CA LEU A 361 -7.96 19.31 -6.24
C LEU A 361 -9.14 18.82 -7.07
N LEU A 362 -10.18 19.65 -7.20
CA LEU A 362 -11.31 19.43 -8.09
C LEU A 362 -11.15 20.30 -9.33
N GLY A 363 -11.09 19.67 -10.49
CA GLY A 363 -11.11 20.36 -11.78
C GLY A 363 -12.50 20.33 -12.42
N ASP A 364 -12.89 21.43 -13.06
CA ASP A 364 -14.09 21.58 -13.89
C ASP A 364 -13.69 22.20 -15.24
N ARG A 365 -13.66 21.35 -16.28
CA ARG A 365 -13.26 21.78 -17.64
C ARG A 365 -14.25 22.74 -18.28
N THR A 366 -15.54 22.66 -17.90
CA THR A 366 -16.58 23.55 -18.44
C THR A 366 -16.40 24.98 -17.98
N LYS A 367 -15.81 25.16 -16.78
CA LYS A 367 -15.53 26.46 -16.19
C LYS A 367 -14.07 26.88 -16.32
N ASN A 368 -13.21 25.96 -16.76
CA ASN A 368 -11.76 26.11 -16.72
C ASN A 368 -11.24 26.45 -15.31
N GLU A 369 -11.75 25.74 -14.30
CA GLU A 369 -11.44 25.95 -12.89
C GLU A 369 -10.72 24.73 -12.30
N LEU A 370 -9.77 25.00 -11.39
CA LEU A 370 -9.11 24.01 -10.54
C LEU A 370 -9.12 24.57 -9.11
N ALA A 371 -9.77 23.87 -8.20
CA ALA A 371 -9.96 24.31 -6.81
C ALA A 371 -9.39 23.30 -5.80
N LEU A 372 -8.67 23.79 -4.79
CA LEU A 372 -8.22 22.97 -3.67
C LEU A 372 -9.44 22.46 -2.87
N LEU A 373 -9.50 21.13 -2.67
CA LEU A 373 -10.50 20.50 -1.80
C LEU A 373 -10.00 20.38 -0.38
N ALA A 374 -8.82 19.76 -0.19
CA ALA A 374 -8.21 19.56 1.12
C ALA A 374 -6.77 19.02 1.01
N HIS A 375 -6.01 19.18 2.08
CA HIS A 375 -4.72 18.50 2.29
C HIS A 375 -4.93 17.17 3.00
N ALA A 376 -4.11 16.16 2.66
CA ALA A 376 -4.13 14.85 3.33
C ALA A 376 -3.60 14.97 4.77
N TYR A 377 -2.52 15.73 4.97
CA TYR A 377 -1.93 16.04 6.27
C TYR A 377 -1.72 17.56 6.39
N PRO A 378 -2.73 18.32 6.86
CA PRO A 378 -2.74 19.79 6.77
C PRO A 378 -1.69 20.49 7.64
N LYS A 379 -1.01 19.76 8.54
CA LYS A 379 0.05 20.30 9.41
C LYS A 379 1.47 20.01 8.89
N ILE A 380 1.57 19.22 7.83
CA ILE A 380 2.86 18.84 7.25
C ILE A 380 3.07 19.61 5.96
N ASP A 381 3.99 20.56 5.99
CA ASP A 381 4.41 21.37 4.88
C ASP A 381 5.95 21.33 4.72
N GLU A 382 6.48 22.09 3.77
CA GLU A 382 7.90 22.18 3.46
C GLU A 382 8.79 22.70 4.61
N THR A 383 8.21 23.33 5.62
CA THR A 383 8.95 23.79 6.81
C THR A 383 9.13 22.66 7.83
N VAL A 384 8.36 21.59 7.69
CA VAL A 384 8.32 20.43 8.60
C VAL A 384 8.98 19.20 7.96
N TYR A 385 8.79 19.03 6.66
CA TYR A 385 9.27 17.89 5.90
C TYR A 385 9.98 18.34 4.62
N GLY A 386 11.28 18.04 4.53
CA GLY A 386 12.14 18.45 3.42
C GLY A 386 12.17 17.47 2.23
N GLY A 387 11.36 16.38 2.32
CA GLY A 387 11.29 15.38 1.26
C GLY A 387 12.28 14.23 1.40
N LYS A 388 12.29 13.36 0.38
CA LYS A 388 13.19 12.22 0.24
C LYS A 388 14.11 12.42 -0.96
N GLU A 389 15.39 12.18 -0.77
CA GLU A 389 16.38 12.15 -1.85
C GLU A 389 16.58 10.70 -2.31
N ARG A 390 16.48 10.43 -3.62
CA ARG A 390 16.87 9.14 -4.19
C ARG A 390 18.39 9.00 -4.14
N ILE A 391 18.88 7.92 -3.55
CA ILE A 391 20.31 7.62 -3.43
C ILE A 391 20.64 6.24 -4.01
N SER A 392 21.91 5.98 -4.21
CA SER A 392 22.42 4.64 -4.47
C SER A 392 23.80 4.45 -3.84
N TYR A 393 24.10 3.22 -3.42
CA TYR A 393 25.41 2.81 -2.92
C TYR A 393 25.79 1.44 -3.45
N LYS A 394 27.07 1.08 -3.28
CA LYS A 394 27.56 -0.26 -3.61
C LYS A 394 27.58 -1.13 -2.36
N ALA A 395 26.93 -2.26 -2.43
CA ALA A 395 27.11 -3.34 -1.48
C ALA A 395 28.56 -3.89 -1.59
N ARG A 396 29.02 -4.57 -0.57
CA ARG A 396 30.39 -5.14 -0.47
C ARG A 396 30.76 -6.11 -1.59
N ASP A 397 29.79 -6.71 -2.24
CA ASP A 397 29.93 -7.59 -3.41
C ASP A 397 29.83 -6.84 -4.75
N GLY A 398 29.65 -5.51 -4.73
CA GLY A 398 29.56 -4.65 -5.89
C GLY A 398 28.16 -4.45 -6.45
N LEU A 399 27.11 -5.12 -5.88
CA LEU A 399 25.73 -4.88 -6.27
C LEU A 399 25.33 -3.43 -5.98
N THR A 400 24.60 -2.81 -6.90
CA THR A 400 24.05 -1.46 -6.65
C THR A 400 22.74 -1.60 -5.90
N ILE A 401 22.67 -0.95 -4.73
CA ILE A 401 21.47 -0.82 -3.93
C ILE A 401 20.98 0.61 -4.06
N GLU A 402 19.71 0.78 -4.45
CA GLU A 402 19.03 2.08 -4.45
C GLU A 402 18.23 2.25 -3.17
N GLY A 403 17.87 3.48 -2.84
CA GLY A 403 17.04 3.78 -1.69
C GLY A 403 16.70 5.25 -1.60
N TYR A 404 16.12 5.60 -0.47
CA TYR A 404 15.72 6.98 -0.19
C TYR A 404 16.32 7.46 1.12
N LEU A 405 16.86 8.67 1.09
CA LEU A 405 17.40 9.35 2.25
C LEU A 405 16.49 10.50 2.63
N THR A 406 16.01 10.52 3.87
CA THR A 406 15.27 11.65 4.44
C THR A 406 16.16 12.36 5.45
N LEU A 407 16.37 13.65 5.24
CA LEU A 407 17.19 14.50 6.12
C LEU A 407 16.31 15.54 6.83
N PRO A 408 16.72 16.00 8.03
CA PRO A 408 16.03 17.10 8.72
C PRO A 408 16.01 18.36 7.87
N VAL A 409 14.91 19.11 7.93
CA VAL A 409 14.85 20.45 7.31
C VAL A 409 15.95 21.34 7.88
N GLY A 410 16.69 21.99 7.01
CA GLY A 410 17.84 22.83 7.40
C GLY A 410 19.16 22.09 7.59
N TYR A 411 19.22 20.79 7.27
CA TYR A 411 20.50 20.05 7.21
C TYR A 411 21.51 20.76 6.33
N LYS A 412 22.75 20.80 6.79
CA LYS A 412 23.88 21.35 6.03
C LYS A 412 24.90 20.26 5.75
N LYS A 413 25.42 20.22 4.54
CA LYS A 413 26.46 19.26 4.16
C LYS A 413 27.65 19.35 5.13
N GLY A 414 27.95 18.21 5.77
CA GLY A 414 28.98 18.09 6.80
C GLY A 414 28.44 18.02 8.23
N ASP A 415 27.15 18.28 8.44
CA ASP A 415 26.51 17.99 9.72
C ASP A 415 26.44 16.46 9.87
N LYS A 416 27.01 15.94 10.95
CA LYS A 416 26.94 14.52 11.28
C LYS A 416 25.75 14.27 12.18
N LEU A 417 24.80 13.47 11.71
CA LEU A 417 23.53 13.23 12.37
C LEU A 417 23.47 11.85 13.06
N PRO A 418 22.74 11.72 14.15
CA PRO A 418 22.25 10.42 14.56
C PRO A 418 21.37 9.84 13.45
N THR A 419 21.53 8.54 13.17
CA THR A 419 21.03 7.94 11.92
C THR A 419 20.21 6.68 12.21
N ILE A 420 19.15 6.49 11.42
CA ILE A 420 18.29 5.31 11.47
C ILE A 420 18.28 4.67 10.08
N ILE A 421 18.65 3.39 10.02
CA ILE A 421 18.41 2.55 8.86
C ILE A 421 17.00 1.97 9.02
N PHE A 422 16.14 2.17 8.01
CA PHE A 422 14.73 1.83 8.10
C PHE A 422 14.29 0.95 6.91
N PRO A 423 14.63 -0.37 6.92
CA PRO A 423 14.24 -1.29 5.86
C PRO A 423 12.72 -1.49 5.83
N HIS A 424 12.17 -1.57 4.61
CA HIS A 424 10.76 -1.84 4.37
C HIS A 424 10.37 -3.28 4.72
N GLY A 425 9.07 -3.52 4.85
CA GLY A 425 8.48 -4.86 4.99
C GLY A 425 8.44 -5.63 3.66
N GLY A 426 7.96 -6.86 3.70
CA GLY A 426 7.82 -7.71 2.52
C GLY A 426 8.49 -9.07 2.68
N PRO A 427 9.72 -9.34 2.18
CA PRO A 427 10.72 -8.45 1.56
C PRO A 427 10.47 -8.05 0.11
N MET A 428 9.63 -8.78 -0.63
CA MET A 428 9.28 -8.53 -2.04
C MET A 428 8.38 -7.28 -2.19
N ALA A 429 8.78 -6.18 -1.59
CA ALA A 429 8.18 -4.85 -1.67
C ALA A 429 9.29 -3.85 -1.96
N ARG A 430 9.02 -2.56 -1.89
CA ARG A 430 10.02 -1.50 -1.95
C ARG A 430 9.52 -0.20 -1.36
N ASP A 431 10.44 0.70 -1.04
CA ASP A 431 10.16 2.09 -0.74
C ASP A 431 10.09 2.95 -2.01
N TYR A 432 9.40 4.09 -1.89
CA TYR A 432 9.17 5.07 -2.96
C TYR A 432 9.50 6.49 -2.49
N ALA A 433 9.56 7.43 -3.43
CA ALA A 433 9.84 8.84 -3.15
C ALA A 433 8.71 9.56 -2.38
N ASN A 434 7.49 9.02 -2.37
CA ASN A 434 6.32 9.64 -1.76
C ASN A 434 6.44 9.83 -0.24
N PHE A 435 5.57 10.68 0.31
CA PHE A 435 5.50 10.97 1.74
C PHE A 435 5.30 9.71 2.58
N ASP A 436 6.15 9.55 3.59
CA ASP A 436 6.11 8.49 4.59
C ASP A 436 6.13 9.10 6.00
N TYR A 437 5.12 8.83 6.77
CA TYR A 437 4.96 9.40 8.10
C TYR A 437 5.99 8.92 9.13
N TRP A 438 6.58 7.73 8.96
CA TRP A 438 7.66 7.23 9.83
C TRP A 438 8.92 8.07 9.64
N THR A 439 9.38 8.15 8.40
CA THR A 439 10.64 8.85 8.10
C THR A 439 10.51 10.36 8.26
N ALA A 440 9.34 10.92 7.94
CA ALA A 440 9.05 12.34 8.17
C ALA A 440 9.10 12.72 9.65
N LEU A 441 8.50 11.89 10.54
CA LEU A 441 8.57 12.11 11.99
C LEU A 441 10.02 12.05 12.49
N LEU A 442 10.75 11.01 12.11
CA LEU A 442 12.13 10.81 12.57
C LEU A 442 13.05 11.93 12.08
N ALA A 443 12.92 12.33 10.81
CA ALA A 443 13.68 13.45 10.26
C ALA A 443 13.32 14.77 10.95
N TYR A 444 12.05 15.05 11.20
CA TYR A 444 11.62 16.21 11.98
C TYR A 444 12.24 16.27 13.38
N HIS A 445 12.50 15.10 13.97
CA HIS A 445 13.20 14.99 15.25
C HIS A 445 14.74 14.97 15.12
N GLY A 446 15.30 15.23 13.94
CA GLY A 446 16.73 15.46 13.74
C GLY A 446 17.54 14.21 13.38
N TYR A 447 16.91 13.15 12.93
CA TYR A 447 17.57 11.94 12.44
C TYR A 447 17.78 11.99 10.92
N ALA A 448 18.92 11.51 10.44
CA ALA A 448 19.02 11.03 9.06
C ALA A 448 18.36 9.66 8.98
N VAL A 449 17.47 9.44 8.00
CA VAL A 449 16.76 8.17 7.84
C VAL A 449 17.03 7.62 6.45
N LEU A 450 17.64 6.44 6.36
CA LEU A 450 17.88 5.73 5.12
C LEU A 450 16.89 4.56 4.97
N GLN A 451 16.13 4.57 3.87
CA GLN A 451 15.26 3.49 3.44
C GLN A 451 15.91 2.77 2.23
N PRO A 452 16.69 1.72 2.45
CA PRO A 452 17.33 0.99 1.36
C PRO A 452 16.34 0.02 0.71
N ASN A 453 16.28 -0.01 -0.63
CA ASN A 453 15.67 -1.08 -1.41
C ASN A 453 16.72 -2.18 -1.59
N PHE A 454 16.95 -2.95 -0.52
CA PHE A 454 17.94 -4.02 -0.44
C PHE A 454 17.63 -5.13 -1.45
N ARG A 455 18.61 -5.99 -1.76
CA ARG A 455 18.38 -7.15 -2.65
C ARG A 455 17.16 -7.98 -2.19
N GLY A 456 16.36 -8.44 -3.14
CA GLY A 456 15.07 -9.07 -2.86
C GLY A 456 13.88 -8.11 -2.91
N SER A 457 14.11 -6.79 -2.96
CA SER A 457 13.05 -5.81 -3.21
C SER A 457 12.47 -5.94 -4.61
N SER A 458 11.18 -5.63 -4.77
CA SER A 458 10.51 -5.61 -6.08
C SER A 458 10.91 -4.39 -6.92
N GLY A 459 10.73 -4.48 -8.24
CA GLY A 459 10.91 -3.36 -9.15
C GLY A 459 12.30 -3.24 -9.78
N TYR A 460 13.24 -4.11 -9.42
CA TYR A 460 14.64 -4.08 -9.87
C TYR A 460 15.01 -5.27 -10.77
N GLY A 461 14.04 -6.01 -11.24
CA GLY A 461 14.18 -7.18 -12.11
C GLY A 461 14.19 -8.51 -11.36
N TYR A 462 13.97 -9.56 -12.14
CA TYR A 462 13.77 -10.91 -11.65
C TYR A 462 14.93 -11.41 -10.77
N GLU A 463 16.18 -11.30 -11.25
CA GLU A 463 17.35 -11.77 -10.50
C GLU A 463 17.53 -11.05 -9.15
N PHE A 464 17.22 -9.74 -9.11
CA PHE A 464 17.30 -8.98 -7.88
C PHE A 464 16.20 -9.41 -6.89
N LEU A 465 14.97 -9.59 -7.36
CA LEU A 465 13.84 -10.06 -6.56
C LEU A 465 14.10 -11.44 -5.98
N MET A 466 14.67 -12.36 -6.78
CA MET A 466 14.91 -13.75 -6.40
C MET A 466 15.95 -13.90 -5.29
N GLN A 467 16.76 -12.87 -4.98
CA GLN A 467 17.66 -12.86 -3.82
C GLN A 467 16.90 -12.94 -2.47
N SER A 468 15.58 -12.67 -2.47
CA SER A 468 14.74 -12.82 -1.27
C SER A 468 14.32 -14.27 -1.00
N ILE A 469 14.35 -15.15 -2.02
CA ILE A 469 13.99 -16.56 -1.86
C ILE A 469 15.08 -17.27 -1.06
N GLN A 470 14.70 -17.75 0.14
CA GLN A 470 15.61 -18.32 1.13
C GLN A 470 16.78 -17.39 1.49
N GLY A 471 16.59 -16.06 1.30
CA GLY A 471 17.62 -15.05 1.53
C GLY A 471 17.56 -14.37 2.91
N PHE A 472 16.63 -14.76 3.75
CA PHE A 472 16.48 -14.22 5.10
C PHE A 472 17.74 -14.44 5.92
N GLY A 473 18.21 -13.39 6.60
CA GLY A 473 19.42 -13.45 7.43
C GLY A 473 20.73 -13.50 6.65
N LEU A 474 20.72 -13.53 5.31
CA LEU A 474 21.91 -13.62 4.47
C LEU A 474 22.34 -12.23 3.93
N ALA A 475 22.76 -12.14 2.68
CA ALA A 475 23.28 -10.92 2.06
C ALA A 475 22.33 -9.71 2.10
N MET A 476 21.02 -9.93 2.26
CA MET A 476 20.04 -8.86 2.51
C MET A 476 20.39 -8.06 3.77
N GLN A 477 20.97 -8.67 4.81
CA GLN A 477 21.41 -7.99 6.02
C GLN A 477 22.68 -7.17 5.78
N ASP A 478 23.58 -7.70 4.94
CA ASP A 478 24.81 -7.01 4.57
C ASP A 478 24.53 -5.71 3.83
N ASP A 479 23.52 -5.70 2.94
CA ASP A 479 23.09 -4.49 2.23
C ASP A 479 22.70 -3.36 3.19
N LEU A 480 22.05 -3.70 4.33
CA LEU A 480 21.64 -2.70 5.34
C LEU A 480 22.85 -2.09 6.06
N GLN A 481 23.83 -2.93 6.41
CA GLN A 481 25.09 -2.48 7.01
C GLN A 481 25.89 -1.62 6.02
N ASP A 482 25.96 -2.03 4.76
CA ASP A 482 26.68 -1.31 3.71
C ASP A 482 26.06 0.07 3.46
N GLY A 483 24.72 0.20 3.57
CA GLY A 483 24.03 1.49 3.56
C GLY A 483 24.41 2.39 4.75
N ALA A 484 24.54 1.82 5.94
CA ALA A 484 25.01 2.55 7.12
C ALA A 484 26.47 3.03 6.93
N ASN A 485 27.35 2.17 6.43
CA ASN A 485 28.74 2.50 6.14
C ASN A 485 28.84 3.61 5.07
N TRP A 486 28.03 3.52 4.01
CA TRP A 486 27.97 4.55 2.99
C TRP A 486 27.59 5.93 3.58
N LEU A 487 26.61 6.01 4.50
CA LEU A 487 26.26 7.27 5.17
C LEU A 487 27.40 7.82 6.03
N ILE A 488 28.21 6.95 6.65
CA ILE A 488 29.43 7.35 7.38
C ILE A 488 30.45 7.94 6.41
N GLU A 489 30.69 7.30 5.27
CA GLU A 489 31.62 7.74 4.23
C GLU A 489 31.20 9.08 3.61
N GLN A 490 29.87 9.28 3.43
CA GLN A 490 29.34 10.58 2.97
C GLN A 490 29.43 11.69 4.03
N GLY A 491 29.83 11.37 5.26
CA GLY A 491 29.92 12.32 6.37
C GLY A 491 28.57 12.75 6.93
N ILE A 492 27.50 11.98 6.66
CA ILE A 492 26.13 12.22 7.13
C ILE A 492 25.90 11.56 8.50
N ALA A 493 26.28 10.29 8.64
CA ALA A 493 26.09 9.55 9.88
C ALA A 493 27.27 9.70 10.86
N GLN A 494 26.94 9.73 12.16
CA GLN A 494 27.92 9.53 13.24
C GLN A 494 28.08 8.01 13.45
N PRO A 495 29.30 7.44 13.32
CA PRO A 495 29.52 5.98 13.40
C PRO A 495 29.01 5.34 14.70
N GLU A 496 29.08 6.08 15.80
CA GLU A 496 28.65 5.62 17.13
C GLU A 496 27.18 5.89 17.42
N LYS A 497 26.42 6.50 16.49
CA LYS A 497 25.02 6.89 16.67
C LYS A 497 24.14 6.39 15.51
N ILE A 498 24.18 5.08 15.25
CA ILE A 498 23.36 4.43 14.22
C ILE A 498 22.52 3.35 14.88
N CYS A 499 21.19 3.42 14.70
CA CYS A 499 20.26 2.35 15.04
C CYS A 499 19.52 1.88 13.79
N ILE A 500 18.81 0.77 13.92
CA ILE A 500 17.98 0.21 12.86
C ILE A 500 16.57 0.01 13.39
N GLY A 501 15.56 0.23 12.53
CA GLY A 501 14.18 -0.03 12.90
C GLY A 501 13.34 -0.30 11.67
N GLY A 502 12.24 -1.04 11.84
CA GLY A 502 11.36 -1.36 10.72
C GLY A 502 10.14 -2.14 11.16
N ALA A 503 9.31 -2.48 10.17
CA ALA A 503 8.07 -3.21 10.37
C ALA A 503 8.04 -4.50 9.57
N SER A 504 7.38 -5.56 10.11
CA SER A 504 7.23 -6.84 9.43
C SER A 504 8.61 -7.46 9.08
N TYR A 505 8.91 -7.71 7.79
CA TYR A 505 10.26 -8.08 7.39
C TYR A 505 11.32 -7.06 7.86
N GLY A 506 11.03 -5.74 7.77
CA GLY A 506 11.93 -4.71 8.30
C GLY A 506 12.18 -4.82 9.81
N GLY A 507 11.18 -5.28 10.57
CA GLY A 507 11.31 -5.61 11.99
C GLY A 507 12.20 -6.83 12.24
N TYR A 508 12.04 -7.89 11.45
CA TYR A 508 12.95 -9.03 11.42
C TYR A 508 14.39 -8.58 11.09
N ALA A 509 14.53 -7.78 10.05
CA ALA A 509 15.82 -7.27 9.61
C ALA A 509 16.53 -6.43 10.69
N ALA A 510 15.75 -5.64 11.46
CA ALA A 510 16.29 -4.87 12.57
C ALA A 510 16.81 -5.77 13.70
N LEU A 511 16.08 -6.83 14.06
CA LEU A 511 16.51 -7.80 15.07
C LEU A 511 17.76 -8.56 14.61
N MET A 512 17.77 -9.02 13.36
CA MET A 512 18.91 -9.78 12.83
C MET A 512 20.15 -8.90 12.64
N ALA A 513 19.99 -7.60 12.39
CA ALA A 513 21.10 -6.67 12.22
C ALA A 513 21.95 -6.51 13.50
N VAL A 514 21.34 -6.49 14.68
CA VAL A 514 22.10 -6.41 15.95
C VAL A 514 22.71 -7.77 16.36
N VAL A 515 22.25 -8.86 15.77
CA VAL A 515 22.91 -10.17 15.87
C VAL A 515 24.17 -10.18 15.00
N LYS A 516 24.06 -9.80 13.72
CA LYS A 516 25.14 -9.93 12.74
C LYS A 516 26.14 -8.77 12.76
N HIS A 517 25.68 -7.55 13.03
CA HIS A 517 26.47 -6.32 12.92
C HIS A 517 26.37 -5.45 14.19
N PRO A 518 26.59 -6.01 15.40
CA PRO A 518 26.46 -5.26 16.66
C PRO A 518 27.47 -4.10 16.79
N GLU A 519 28.55 -4.11 16.02
CA GLU A 519 29.52 -3.01 15.97
C GLU A 519 28.93 -1.77 15.27
N THR A 520 28.10 -1.95 14.28
CA THR A 520 27.46 -0.87 13.51
C THR A 520 26.20 -0.34 14.22
N PHE A 521 25.28 -1.26 14.57
CA PHE A 521 23.99 -0.87 15.12
C PHE A 521 24.00 -0.84 16.66
N LYS A 522 23.66 0.31 17.23
CA LYS A 522 23.65 0.55 18.67
C LYS A 522 22.34 0.12 19.33
N CYS A 523 21.26 0.04 18.58
CA CYS A 523 19.96 -0.45 19.03
C CYS A 523 19.10 -0.92 17.86
N ALA A 524 18.06 -1.70 18.13
CA ALA A 524 17.09 -2.15 17.14
C ALA A 524 15.65 -1.95 17.63
N ALA A 525 14.76 -1.49 16.74
CA ALA A 525 13.34 -1.35 17.01
C ALA A 525 12.52 -2.12 15.98
N SER A 526 11.67 -3.03 16.44
CA SER A 526 10.86 -3.91 15.62
C SER A 526 9.38 -3.70 15.86
N PHE A 527 8.63 -3.37 14.80
CA PHE A 527 7.18 -3.44 14.81
C PHE A 527 6.72 -4.68 14.05
N ALA A 528 5.98 -5.58 14.73
CA ALA A 528 5.40 -6.79 14.14
C ALA A 528 6.41 -7.63 13.33
N GLY A 529 7.67 -7.70 13.80
CA GLY A 529 8.75 -8.44 13.15
C GLY A 529 8.67 -9.94 13.41
N VAL A 530 9.13 -10.72 12.43
CA VAL A 530 9.34 -12.16 12.60
C VAL A 530 10.61 -12.37 13.44
N SER A 531 10.57 -13.28 14.41
CA SER A 531 11.74 -13.67 15.23
C SER A 531 12.16 -15.11 15.03
N ASP A 532 11.22 -15.97 14.58
CA ASP A 532 11.36 -17.42 14.44
C ASP A 532 10.84 -17.87 13.06
N LEU A 533 11.75 -18.22 12.16
CA LEU A 533 11.42 -18.66 10.79
C LEU A 533 10.86 -20.08 10.77
N GLU A 534 11.32 -20.96 11.66
CA GLU A 534 10.81 -22.33 11.77
C GLU A 534 9.34 -22.30 12.16
N HIS A 535 8.99 -21.54 13.19
CA HIS A 535 7.59 -21.37 13.62
C HIS A 535 6.71 -20.75 12.52
N LEU A 536 7.21 -19.76 11.78
CA LEU A 536 6.51 -19.16 10.66
C LEU A 536 6.18 -20.19 9.57
N VAL A 537 7.15 -20.99 9.13
CA VAL A 537 6.97 -22.07 8.13
C VAL A 537 6.04 -23.15 8.66
N PHE A 538 6.18 -23.54 9.92
CA PHE A 538 5.32 -24.53 10.58
C PHE A 538 3.86 -24.05 10.63
N LYS A 539 3.60 -22.78 10.93
CA LYS A 539 2.24 -22.20 10.95
C LYS A 539 1.63 -22.08 9.57
N ALA A 540 2.43 -21.89 8.54
CA ALA A 540 1.95 -21.81 7.16
C ALA A 540 1.17 -23.04 6.70
N ARG A 541 1.35 -24.21 7.34
CA ARG A 541 0.58 -25.45 7.07
C ARG A 541 -0.95 -25.27 7.12
N TYR A 542 -1.43 -24.25 7.81
CA TYR A 542 -2.85 -23.93 7.90
C TYR A 542 -3.35 -23.01 6.79
N PHE A 543 -2.46 -22.53 5.93
CA PHE A 543 -2.78 -21.60 4.84
C PHE A 543 -2.93 -22.33 3.51
N THR A 544 -3.71 -21.75 2.62
CA THR A 544 -3.92 -22.31 1.26
C THR A 544 -2.68 -22.18 0.38
N ASN A 545 -1.75 -21.28 0.72
CA ASN A 545 -0.48 -21.04 0.01
C ASN A 545 0.73 -21.64 0.74
N LYS A 546 0.55 -22.65 1.56
CA LYS A 546 1.61 -23.26 2.39
C LYS A 546 2.85 -23.67 1.59
N GLU A 547 2.67 -24.25 0.39
CA GLU A 547 3.78 -24.71 -0.43
C GLU A 547 4.57 -23.54 -1.04
N ILE A 548 3.89 -22.41 -1.32
CA ILE A 548 4.56 -21.17 -1.71
C ILE A 548 5.43 -20.63 -0.58
N VAL A 549 4.91 -20.63 0.66
CA VAL A 549 5.67 -20.20 1.84
C VAL A 549 6.88 -21.10 2.04
N ARG A 550 6.71 -22.42 1.96
CA ARG A 550 7.82 -23.38 2.07
C ARG A 550 8.89 -23.18 1.00
N LYS A 551 8.49 -22.86 -0.23
CA LYS A 551 9.41 -22.55 -1.31
C LYS A 551 10.15 -21.23 -1.07
N GLN A 552 9.46 -20.22 -0.52
CA GLN A 552 10.03 -18.91 -0.23
C GLN A 552 11.06 -18.95 0.91
N PHE A 553 10.77 -19.64 2.00
CA PHE A 553 11.62 -19.66 3.20
C PHE A 553 12.56 -20.86 3.26
N GLY A 554 12.28 -21.94 2.52
CA GLY A 554 12.93 -23.22 2.67
C GLY A 554 12.24 -24.11 3.72
N THR A 555 12.77 -25.33 3.90
CA THR A 555 12.26 -26.33 4.85
C THR A 555 13.41 -27.05 5.57
N ASP A 556 14.60 -26.49 5.51
CA ASP A 556 15.78 -26.98 6.24
C ASP A 556 15.76 -26.32 7.62
N ASP A 557 15.49 -27.11 8.66
CA ASP A 557 15.32 -26.63 10.03
C ASP A 557 16.60 -25.96 10.55
N ASP A 558 17.78 -26.49 10.25
CA ASP A 558 19.08 -25.92 10.67
C ASP A 558 19.25 -24.50 10.04
N MET A 559 18.87 -24.35 8.78
CA MET A 559 18.94 -23.06 8.07
C MET A 559 17.90 -22.07 8.62
N LEU A 560 16.70 -22.52 8.92
CA LEU A 560 15.64 -21.67 9.49
C LEU A 560 16.03 -21.20 10.90
N GLU A 561 16.54 -22.10 11.76
CA GLU A 561 17.04 -21.78 13.10
C GLU A 561 18.23 -20.79 13.03
N ALA A 562 19.21 -21.04 12.17
CA ALA A 562 20.40 -20.20 12.01
C ALA A 562 20.09 -18.78 11.52
N ASN A 563 18.91 -18.55 10.93
CA ASN A 563 18.45 -17.23 10.46
C ASN A 563 17.27 -16.68 11.28
N SER A 564 16.97 -17.27 12.44
CA SER A 564 15.96 -16.80 13.39
C SER A 564 16.60 -15.93 14.47
N PRO A 565 16.22 -14.64 14.61
CA PRO A 565 16.79 -13.77 15.65
C PRO A 565 16.67 -14.34 17.08
N VAL A 566 15.58 -15.04 17.39
CA VAL A 566 15.31 -15.62 18.71
C VAL A 566 16.39 -16.59 19.16
N THR A 567 16.97 -17.35 18.23
CA THR A 567 18.10 -18.29 18.48
C THR A 567 19.31 -17.60 19.11
N TYR A 568 19.44 -16.30 18.87
CA TYR A 568 20.60 -15.51 19.30
C TYR A 568 20.33 -14.61 20.51
N ALA A 569 19.21 -14.77 21.21
CA ALA A 569 18.84 -13.92 22.35
C ALA A 569 19.99 -13.76 23.37
N LYS A 570 20.66 -14.87 23.72
CA LYS A 570 21.85 -14.89 24.60
C LYS A 570 23.02 -14.04 24.10
N GLN A 571 23.21 -13.94 22.79
CA GLN A 571 24.33 -13.24 22.16
C GLN A 571 24.04 -11.76 21.95
N ILE A 572 22.76 -11.37 21.89
CA ILE A 572 22.34 -9.98 21.72
C ILE A 572 22.77 -9.17 22.95
N ASN A 573 23.51 -8.09 22.68
CA ASN A 573 24.02 -7.16 23.70
C ASN A 573 23.68 -5.70 23.37
N ARG A 574 22.69 -5.49 22.50
CA ARG A 574 22.17 -4.19 22.13
C ARG A 574 20.73 -4.04 22.59
N PRO A 575 20.32 -2.82 23.01
CA PRO A 575 18.93 -2.56 23.38
C PRO A 575 17.94 -2.89 22.27
N ILE A 576 16.82 -3.51 22.62
CA ILE A 576 15.75 -3.93 21.70
C ILE A 576 14.43 -3.28 22.11
N LEU A 577 13.72 -2.73 21.13
CA LEU A 577 12.31 -2.37 21.27
C LEU A 577 11.46 -3.33 20.42
N LEU A 578 10.48 -3.97 21.03
CA LEU A 578 9.47 -4.79 20.37
C LEU A 578 8.10 -4.13 20.53
N VAL A 579 7.40 -3.87 19.42
CA VAL A 579 6.01 -3.41 19.43
C VAL A 579 5.19 -4.32 18.53
N HIS A 580 4.05 -4.86 19.03
CA HIS A 580 3.26 -5.81 18.26
C HIS A 580 1.77 -5.66 18.55
N GLY A 581 0.94 -5.81 17.52
CA GLY A 581 -0.51 -5.86 17.66
C GLY A 581 -0.98 -7.24 18.09
N SER A 582 -1.83 -7.33 19.13
CA SER A 582 -2.32 -8.64 19.59
C SER A 582 -3.22 -9.33 18.54
N ASP A 583 -3.86 -8.57 17.64
CA ASP A 583 -4.75 -9.05 16.57
C ASP A 583 -4.05 -9.12 15.21
N ASP A 584 -2.72 -9.16 15.20
CA ASP A 584 -1.96 -9.36 13.96
C ASP A 584 -2.28 -10.73 13.34
N SER A 585 -2.85 -10.70 12.13
CA SER A 585 -3.21 -11.88 11.34
C SER A 585 -2.19 -12.20 10.23
N VAL A 586 -1.11 -11.42 10.13
CA VAL A 586 -0.01 -11.59 9.15
C VAL A 586 1.19 -12.22 9.82
N VAL A 587 1.74 -11.52 10.83
CA VAL A 587 2.79 -12.03 11.71
C VAL A 587 2.19 -12.21 13.10
N PRO A 588 1.98 -13.44 13.58
CA PRO A 588 1.39 -13.66 14.90
C PRO A 588 2.18 -12.99 16.02
N VAL A 589 1.49 -12.39 16.98
CA VAL A 589 2.09 -11.73 18.16
C VAL A 589 3.04 -12.64 18.96
N TYR A 590 2.92 -13.94 18.79
CA TYR A 590 3.82 -14.96 19.33
C TYR A 590 5.30 -14.60 19.10
N HIS A 591 5.66 -14.13 17.90
CA HIS A 591 7.04 -13.80 17.56
C HIS A 591 7.67 -12.77 18.51
N SER A 592 6.92 -11.70 18.84
CA SER A 592 7.45 -10.70 19.78
C SER A 592 7.41 -11.14 21.24
N ARG A 593 6.42 -11.95 21.63
CA ARG A 593 6.35 -12.49 22.99
C ARG A 593 7.49 -13.47 23.26
N GLU A 594 7.72 -14.40 22.36
CA GLU A 594 8.83 -15.35 22.47
C GLU A 594 10.19 -14.64 22.48
N MET A 595 10.37 -13.67 21.57
CA MET A 595 11.63 -12.90 21.52
C MET A 595 11.85 -12.09 22.82
N GLU A 596 10.80 -11.55 23.42
CA GLU A 596 10.86 -10.85 24.70
C GLU A 596 11.18 -11.81 25.83
N ASP A 597 10.48 -12.95 25.92
CA ASP A 597 10.72 -13.97 26.94
C ASP A 597 12.18 -14.45 26.92
N GLU A 598 12.72 -14.79 25.76
CA GLU A 598 14.10 -15.26 25.60
C GLU A 598 15.15 -14.17 25.92
N LEU A 599 14.87 -12.90 25.61
CA LEU A 599 15.74 -11.77 25.97
C LEU A 599 15.70 -11.48 27.48
N ASP A 600 14.53 -11.54 28.11
CA ASP A 600 14.36 -11.31 29.54
C ASP A 600 15.03 -12.41 30.37
N ASP A 601 14.89 -13.66 29.98
CA ASP A 601 15.56 -14.82 30.62
C ASP A 601 17.10 -14.67 30.61
N GLU A 602 17.65 -14.03 29.57
CA GLU A 602 19.08 -13.75 29.46
C GLU A 602 19.46 -12.36 30.02
N ASN A 603 18.54 -11.66 30.70
CA ASN A 603 18.71 -10.34 31.32
C ASN A 603 19.19 -9.25 30.33
N LYS A 604 18.61 -9.20 29.15
CA LYS A 604 18.93 -8.21 28.10
C LYS A 604 18.11 -6.92 28.26
N ASP A 605 18.60 -5.81 27.68
CA ASP A 605 17.85 -4.53 27.64
C ASP A 605 16.77 -4.63 26.56
N VAL A 606 15.61 -5.14 26.94
CA VAL A 606 14.43 -5.28 26.08
C VAL A 606 13.28 -4.41 26.61
N THR A 607 12.56 -3.79 25.68
CA THR A 607 11.28 -3.10 25.95
C THR A 607 10.23 -3.71 25.04
N TYR A 608 9.18 -4.31 25.63
CA TYR A 608 8.07 -4.87 24.88
C TYR A 608 6.79 -4.08 25.09
N ILE A 609 6.08 -3.78 24.00
CA ILE A 609 4.80 -3.08 24.00
C ILE A 609 3.81 -3.86 23.15
N GLU A 610 2.83 -4.48 23.80
CA GLU A 610 1.71 -5.08 23.11
C GLU A 610 0.59 -4.05 22.93
N LEU A 611 0.03 -4.02 21.71
CA LEU A 611 -1.11 -3.19 21.34
C LEU A 611 -2.34 -4.08 21.37
N GLU A 612 -3.18 -3.95 22.39
CA GLU A 612 -4.43 -4.72 22.53
C GLU A 612 -5.34 -4.46 21.31
N ASP A 613 -5.85 -5.53 20.69
CA ASP A 613 -6.64 -5.50 19.45
C ASP A 613 -5.94 -4.80 18.26
N GLY A 614 -4.61 -4.63 18.33
CA GLY A 614 -3.82 -4.02 17.28
C GLY A 614 -3.61 -4.96 16.10
N ASP A 615 -3.72 -4.45 14.88
CA ASP A 615 -3.46 -5.18 13.64
C ASP A 615 -2.04 -4.93 13.09
N HIS A 616 -1.67 -5.69 12.04
CA HIS A 616 -0.37 -5.59 11.36
C HIS A 616 -0.08 -4.21 10.73
N TYR A 617 -1.12 -3.44 10.40
CA TYR A 617 -1.02 -2.25 9.55
C TYR A 617 -1.10 -0.93 10.32
N LEU A 618 -1.18 -0.97 11.66
CA LEU A 618 -1.43 0.21 12.50
C LEU A 618 -2.67 0.99 12.00
N SER A 619 -3.73 0.25 11.68
CA SER A 619 -4.97 0.82 11.15
C SER A 619 -5.69 1.69 12.18
N HIS A 620 -5.55 1.39 13.48
CA HIS A 620 -6.09 2.19 14.57
C HIS A 620 -5.15 3.34 14.94
N GLN A 621 -5.64 4.58 14.88
CA GLN A 621 -4.81 5.78 15.06
C GLN A 621 -4.06 5.82 16.40
N ALA A 622 -4.69 5.42 17.51
CA ALA A 622 -4.03 5.46 18.81
C ALA A 622 -2.85 4.47 18.89
N HIS A 623 -2.97 3.29 18.25
CA HIS A 623 -1.87 2.33 18.14
C HIS A 623 -0.72 2.91 17.31
N ARG A 624 -1.05 3.58 16.22
CA ARG A 624 -0.07 4.24 15.36
C ARG A 624 0.69 5.32 16.12
N VAL A 625 -0.02 6.18 16.85
CA VAL A 625 0.60 7.21 17.72
C VAL A 625 1.48 6.56 18.78
N LYS A 626 0.97 5.54 19.50
CA LYS A 626 1.72 4.85 20.57
C LYS A 626 2.99 4.18 20.02
N THR A 627 2.92 3.55 18.86
CA THR A 627 4.08 2.90 18.21
C THR A 627 5.14 3.92 17.82
N LEU A 628 4.75 5.00 17.14
CA LEU A 628 5.70 6.01 16.70
C LEU A 628 6.34 6.75 17.89
N GLN A 629 5.56 7.01 18.95
CA GLN A 629 6.11 7.59 20.17
C GLN A 629 7.14 6.66 20.82
N ALA A 630 6.83 5.36 20.89
CA ALA A 630 7.75 4.37 21.46
C ALA A 630 9.07 4.28 20.66
N PHE A 631 8.99 4.27 19.34
CA PHE A 631 10.17 4.29 18.47
C PHE A 631 11.00 5.55 18.65
N LEU A 632 10.35 6.71 18.70
CA LEU A 632 11.02 7.99 18.89
C LEU A 632 11.72 8.06 20.25
N ASP A 633 11.03 7.72 21.33
CA ASP A 633 11.57 7.74 22.70
C ASP A 633 12.75 6.78 22.85
N PHE A 634 12.64 5.60 22.23
CA PHE A 634 13.68 4.59 22.22
C PHE A 634 14.94 5.08 21.48
N PHE A 635 14.78 5.63 20.28
CA PHE A 635 15.92 6.19 19.54
C PHE A 635 16.51 7.42 20.23
N ASP A 636 15.70 8.30 20.79
CA ASP A 636 16.19 9.46 21.56
C ASP A 636 17.02 9.00 22.77
N LYS A 637 16.59 7.97 23.50
CA LYS A 637 17.32 7.39 24.65
C LYS A 637 18.71 6.88 24.24
N HIS A 638 18.83 6.21 23.09
CA HIS A 638 20.05 5.49 22.72
C HIS A 638 20.98 6.24 21.75
N LEU A 639 20.51 7.31 21.09
CA LEU A 639 21.29 8.05 20.09
C LEU A 639 21.56 9.51 20.47
N LYS A 640 20.76 10.12 21.35
CA LYS A 640 20.92 11.55 21.72
C LYS A 640 21.46 11.78 23.13
N ASN A 641 21.39 10.78 23.98
CA ASN A 641 21.90 10.87 25.36
C ASN A 641 23.36 10.45 25.49
#